data_6e2ae09273e5bce05bc51c1358ab97fd
#
_entry.id   6e2ae09273e5bce05bc51c1358ab97fd
#
_cell.length_a   1.000
_cell.length_b   1.000
_cell.length_c   1.000
_cell.angle_alpha   90.00
_cell.angle_beta   90.00
_cell.angle_gamma   90.00
#
_symmetry.space_group_name_H-M   'P 1'
#
loop_
_entity.id
_entity.type
_entity.pdbx_description
1 polymer ?
#
loop_
_entity_poly.entity_id
_entity_poly.type
_entity_poly.pdbx_seq_one_letter_code
_entity_poly.pdbx_strand_id
1 'polypeptide(L)'
;MMVGAMGIAPRREIEKDTARGGKNEADCFVFSAVCITFVAKIYNMYKKTILAMALLAMSVISTQAQKQPVDYVDPFIGTTNFSVCNPGAIRPHGLMSVVPFNVMGSDLNVYDKDARWWSTPYVHENKYFTGFAHVTLSGVGCPEMGSLLLMPTQGKLDVDYRHYGSEYRNEKATPGYYSNELTKYGIKCEVTATDRSSIERFTFKKGEAHLLMNVGDGLTNEVGGSIRRVSDTEIEGMRLLGTFCYNPQAVFPMYFVMRVNKAPREAGFWKKQPPMIGVEAQWDPDNGKYKIYRNYKRELAGNEVGYYFSYDAEEGEQVEVQIGVSFVSIANARENLDHEQQGFQFDKVRAEARKRWAETLNTITVEGGTEAQRRVFYTALYHTQIHPNILQDVNGEYPEMENGRIGRTDRTRYTVFSLWDTYRNLHQLETLLYPERQTDMVRSMIDMYKEWGWMPKWELFGRETWTMEGDPSIPVITDTWLKGLRDFDIETAYKAFRASATLPGKDNRMRPDIDDYIAKGYVPLGAFAQDNSGDNSVSHALEYYIADYALSNLATALGKKDDAALFYKRSLGYKNYYDKKFGTLRPRHADGSWLTPFDPKDGADFSNAPGFHEGSAWNYTFYVPHDVKGLARLMGGEKAFVNKLQRVFDENLYDPANEPDIAYPYLFSYFKGQEWRTQKEVARLLDKYYKDTPDGIPGNEDCGTMSSWAIFSMIGLYPDCPGQPYYTLTSPVFDRVTLHLDKRYYPQGDIVIEANRDLDGQKFISSMSLGGKKLSRYRISHDELTRGRHLVFNLK
;
A
#
# COMPACT_ATOMS: atom_id res chain seq x y z
N MET A 1 8.17 47.24 20.60
CA MET A 1 8.42 48.67 20.79
C MET A 1 7.10 49.36 21.04
N MET A 2 7.07 50.06 22.17
CA MET A 2 6.14 51.14 22.64
C MET A 2 4.67 50.72 22.91
N VAL A 3 4.16 50.56 24.15
CA VAL A 3 4.15 51.35 25.38
C VAL A 3 3.40 52.69 25.23
N GLY A 4 2.40 52.86 26.09
CA GLY A 4 1.75 54.14 26.51
C GLY A 4 0.30 53.92 26.86
N ALA A 5 -0.13 53.73 27.99
CA ALA A 5 -0.07 54.38 29.34
C ALA A 5 -1.05 55.56 29.50
N MET A 6 -1.85 55.39 30.52
CA MET A 6 -2.36 56.40 31.52
C MET A 6 -3.51 57.32 31.18
N GLY A 7 -4.42 57.41 32.17
CA GLY A 7 -5.26 58.54 32.48
C GLY A 7 -6.13 58.34 33.72
N ILE A 8 -5.62 58.73 34.88
CA ILE A 8 -6.30 58.74 36.19
C ILE A 8 -6.89 60.14 36.48
N ALA A 9 -8.03 60.15 37.16
CA ALA A 9 -8.51 61.08 38.18
C ALA A 9 -9.37 62.26 37.73
N PRO A 10 -10.11 63.04 38.63
CA PRO A 10 -10.17 62.86 40.09
C PRO A 10 -11.63 63.02 40.70
N ARG A 11 -11.64 62.75 42.00
CA ARG A 11 -12.74 63.08 42.96
C ARG A 11 -13.09 64.57 43.02
N ARG A 12 -14.35 64.90 43.27
CA ARG A 12 -14.80 66.13 43.98
C ARG A 12 -15.81 65.81 45.09
N GLU A 13 -15.45 66.13 46.29
CA GLU A 13 -16.31 66.32 47.44
C GLU A 13 -17.21 67.56 47.21
N ILE A 14 -18.43 67.53 47.68
CA ILE A 14 -19.19 68.76 48.11
C ILE A 14 -20.04 68.38 49.32
N GLU A 15 -20.02 69.34 50.19
CA GLU A 15 -20.43 69.41 51.60
C GLU A 15 -21.94 69.29 51.88
N LYS A 16 -22.16 69.04 53.15
CA LYS A 16 -23.40 69.01 53.86
C LYS A 16 -24.15 70.33 53.73
N ASP A 17 -25.48 70.31 53.66
CA ASP A 17 -26.31 71.24 54.36
C ASP A 17 -27.60 70.64 54.92
N THR A 18 -27.89 70.94 56.11
CA THR A 18 -29.00 70.54 56.98
C THR A 18 -30.25 71.35 56.75
N ALA A 19 -31.45 70.82 56.76
CA ALA A 19 -32.59 71.22 57.64
C ALA A 19 -33.92 70.54 57.27
N ARG A 20 -34.53 69.99 58.30
CA ARG A 20 -35.93 69.90 58.78
C ARG A 20 -37.05 69.49 57.82
N GLY A 21 -37.82 68.51 58.30
CA GLY A 21 -39.26 68.46 58.25
C GLY A 21 -39.96 67.14 57.89
N GLY A 22 -40.25 66.38 58.86
CA GLY A 22 -41.44 65.72 59.30
C GLY A 22 -42.29 64.80 58.33
N LYS A 23 -42.49 63.58 58.82
CA LYS A 23 -43.64 62.70 58.57
C LYS A 23 -43.75 62.05 57.23
N ASN A 24 -43.35 60.75 57.19
CA ASN A 24 -44.19 59.53 56.92
C ASN A 24 -43.32 58.27 56.84
N GLU A 25 -43.22 57.51 57.94
CA GLU A 25 -42.47 56.28 58.04
C GLU A 25 -43.16 55.04 57.41
N ALA A 26 -44.41 55.22 56.88
CA ALA A 26 -45.12 54.02 56.39
C ALA A 26 -44.90 53.68 54.89
N ASP A 27 -44.56 54.69 54.03
CA ASP A 27 -44.41 54.45 52.58
C ASP A 27 -43.01 54.04 52.13
N CYS A 28 -42.02 54.22 52.98
CA CYS A 28 -40.59 53.89 52.62
C CYS A 28 -40.28 52.40 52.69
N PHE A 29 -41.03 51.64 53.53
CA PHE A 29 -40.77 50.18 53.64
C PHE A 29 -41.35 49.35 52.51
N VAL A 30 -42.43 49.77 51.88
CA VAL A 30 -43.03 49.01 50.73
C VAL A 30 -42.22 49.22 49.43
N PHE A 31 -41.69 50.44 49.24
CA PHE A 31 -40.85 50.72 48.04
C PHE A 31 -39.46 49.99 48.10
N SER A 32 -38.88 49.90 49.29
CA SER A 32 -37.62 49.20 49.47
C SER A 32 -37.76 47.69 49.26
N ALA A 33 -38.86 47.09 49.74
CA ALA A 33 -39.10 45.66 49.54
C ALA A 33 -39.42 45.30 48.08
N VAL A 34 -40.12 46.14 47.33
CA VAL A 34 -40.41 45.96 45.90
C VAL A 34 -39.15 46.14 45.06
N CYS A 35 -38.29 47.12 45.35
CA CYS A 35 -37.01 47.28 44.63
C CYS A 35 -36.05 46.14 44.91
N ILE A 36 -35.90 45.62 46.13
CA ILE A 36 -35.05 44.47 46.46
C ILE A 36 -35.56 43.23 45.79
N THR A 37 -36.86 42.98 45.72
CA THR A 37 -37.46 41.83 45.02
C THR A 37 -37.32 41.93 43.52
N PHE A 38 -37.34 43.08 42.92
CA PHE A 38 -37.16 43.33 41.50
C PHE A 38 -35.67 43.14 41.09
N VAL A 39 -34.75 43.68 41.89
CA VAL A 39 -33.29 43.49 41.68
C VAL A 39 -32.90 42.03 41.86
N ALA A 40 -33.46 41.33 42.86
CA ALA A 40 -33.23 39.89 43.06
C ALA A 40 -33.80 39.05 41.90
N LYS A 41 -34.96 39.42 41.32
CA LYS A 41 -35.49 38.74 40.11
C LYS A 41 -34.64 39.02 38.87
N ILE A 42 -34.18 40.25 38.67
CA ILE A 42 -33.26 40.58 37.54
C ILE A 42 -31.93 39.84 37.72
N TYR A 43 -31.36 39.83 38.91
CA TYR A 43 -30.10 39.10 39.19
C TYR A 43 -30.23 37.56 38.95
N ASN A 44 -31.34 36.97 39.38
CA ASN A 44 -31.63 35.57 39.13
C ASN A 44 -31.88 35.27 37.62
N MET A 45 -32.50 36.19 36.91
CA MET A 45 -32.69 36.09 35.45
C MET A 45 -31.35 36.18 34.71
N TYR A 46 -30.49 37.15 35.07
CA TYR A 46 -29.11 37.24 34.54
C TYR A 46 -28.26 36.01 34.86
N LYS A 47 -28.35 35.51 36.11
CA LYS A 47 -27.66 34.26 36.49
C LYS A 47 -28.13 33.04 35.67
N LYS A 48 -29.43 32.93 35.44
CA LYS A 48 -29.97 31.84 34.59
C LYS A 48 -29.61 32.00 33.12
N THR A 49 -29.55 33.23 32.61
CA THR A 49 -29.15 33.52 31.22
C THR A 49 -27.65 33.28 31.01
N ILE A 50 -26.80 33.68 31.98
CA ILE A 50 -25.35 33.39 31.95
C ILE A 50 -25.09 31.88 32.08
N LEU A 51 -25.83 31.19 32.95
CA LEU A 51 -25.71 29.74 33.09
C LEU A 51 -26.18 29.00 31.81
N ALA A 52 -27.28 29.48 31.19
CA ALA A 52 -27.76 28.94 29.92
C ALA A 52 -26.80 29.23 28.77
N MET A 53 -26.19 30.42 28.69
CA MET A 53 -25.15 30.75 27.72
C MET A 53 -23.85 29.97 27.97
N ALA A 54 -23.46 29.76 29.22
CA ALA A 54 -22.31 28.92 29.56
C ALA A 54 -22.56 27.45 29.23
N LEU A 55 -23.77 26.92 29.45
CA LEU A 55 -24.16 25.56 29.04
C LEU A 55 -24.27 25.43 27.52
N LEU A 56 -24.77 26.49 26.82
CA LEU A 56 -24.75 26.51 25.33
C LEU A 56 -23.31 26.61 24.78
N ALA A 57 -22.47 27.44 25.41
CA ALA A 57 -21.03 27.52 25.05
C ALA A 57 -20.28 26.23 25.33
N MET A 58 -20.57 25.54 26.45
CA MET A 58 -20.02 24.21 26.71
C MET A 58 -20.54 23.13 25.73
N SER A 59 -21.81 23.23 25.28
CA SER A 59 -22.33 22.28 24.26
C SER A 59 -21.82 22.59 22.85
N VAL A 60 -21.39 23.83 22.56
CA VAL A 60 -20.74 24.17 21.28
C VAL A 60 -19.26 23.85 21.27
N ILE A 61 -18.61 23.74 22.44
CA ILE A 61 -17.19 23.35 22.55
C ILE A 61 -16.97 21.81 22.48
N SER A 62 -18.02 20.98 22.54
CA SER A 62 -17.91 19.54 22.65
C SER A 62 -18.47 18.74 21.49
N THR A 63 -18.42 19.24 20.25
CA THR A 63 -18.63 18.39 19.06
C THR A 63 -17.64 18.72 17.95
N GLN A 64 -16.33 18.76 18.23
CA GLN A 64 -15.41 18.23 17.26
C GLN A 64 -15.64 16.72 17.29
N ALA A 65 -16.34 16.19 16.27
CA ALA A 65 -16.49 14.76 16.12
C ALA A 65 -15.10 14.14 16.21
N GLN A 66 -14.92 13.20 17.12
CA GLN A 66 -13.63 12.53 17.31
C GLN A 66 -13.20 11.97 15.95
N LYS A 67 -11.99 12.33 15.48
CA LYS A 67 -11.46 11.83 14.21
C LYS A 67 -11.49 10.32 14.22
N GLN A 68 -12.05 9.74 13.17
CA GLN A 68 -12.01 8.29 12.94
C GLN A 68 -10.68 7.88 12.27
N PRO A 69 -10.27 6.62 12.31
CA PRO A 69 -9.10 6.11 11.59
C PRO A 69 -8.97 6.60 10.15
N VAL A 70 -10.06 6.58 9.39
CA VAL A 70 -10.12 7.03 7.99
C VAL A 70 -9.82 8.53 7.81
N ASP A 71 -9.97 9.35 8.84
CA ASP A 71 -9.69 10.80 8.80
C ASP A 71 -8.20 11.14 8.97
N TYR A 72 -7.39 10.16 9.39
CA TYR A 72 -5.94 10.31 9.52
C TYR A 72 -5.19 9.90 8.26
N VAL A 73 -5.81 9.16 7.34
CA VAL A 73 -5.13 8.71 6.11
C VAL A 73 -4.79 9.89 5.22
N ASP A 74 -3.53 9.96 4.82
CA ASP A 74 -3.02 10.89 3.83
C ASP A 74 -2.43 10.12 2.63
N PRO A 75 -3.21 9.93 1.53
CA PRO A 75 -2.74 9.18 0.37
C PRO A 75 -1.53 9.78 -0.36
N PHE A 76 -1.08 10.99 0.02
CA PHE A 76 0.15 11.57 -0.54
C PHE A 76 1.44 11.05 0.12
N ILE A 77 1.38 10.39 1.27
CA ILE A 77 2.56 9.75 1.87
C ILE A 77 3.04 8.64 0.94
N GLY A 78 4.34 8.62 0.63
CA GLY A 78 4.95 7.65 -0.26
C GLY A 78 4.80 7.95 -1.76
N THR A 79 4.36 9.14 -2.15
CA THR A 79 4.11 9.48 -3.57
C THR A 79 5.30 10.12 -4.27
N THR A 80 6.49 10.04 -3.70
CA THR A 80 7.72 10.41 -4.40
C THR A 80 8.23 9.27 -5.26
N ASN A 81 9.28 9.59 -6.00
CA ASN A 81 9.98 8.68 -6.88
C ASN A 81 10.45 7.36 -6.22
N PHE A 82 10.77 7.36 -4.93
CA PHE A 82 11.33 6.17 -4.27
C PHE A 82 10.27 5.20 -3.76
N SER A 83 9.17 5.71 -3.24
CA SER A 83 8.15 4.89 -2.63
C SER A 83 7.10 4.38 -3.62
N VAL A 84 6.98 5.05 -4.76
CA VAL A 84 6.13 4.77 -5.92
C VAL A 84 4.65 4.49 -5.61
N CYS A 85 4.17 4.99 -4.46
CA CYS A 85 2.75 5.03 -4.16
C CYS A 85 2.02 6.07 -5.00
N ASN A 86 0.69 6.00 -5.06
CA ASN A 86 -0.12 6.99 -5.75
C ASN A 86 -1.33 7.43 -4.89
N PRO A 87 -1.84 8.68 -5.07
CA PRO A 87 -2.94 9.22 -4.28
C PRO A 87 -4.31 8.89 -4.88
N GLY A 88 -4.42 7.91 -5.75
CA GLY A 88 -5.62 7.59 -6.52
C GLY A 88 -6.81 7.14 -5.68
N ALA A 89 -7.99 7.22 -6.29
CA ALA A 89 -9.22 6.70 -5.72
C ALA A 89 -9.30 5.18 -5.95
N ILE A 90 -9.36 4.41 -4.87
CA ILE A 90 -9.52 2.96 -4.88
C ILE A 90 -10.35 2.51 -3.66
N ARG A 91 -11.06 1.40 -3.74
CA ARG A 91 -11.63 0.68 -2.58
C ARG A 91 -10.65 -0.32 -1.99
N PRO A 92 -10.81 -0.75 -0.73
CA PRO A 92 -9.97 -1.82 -0.17
C PRO A 92 -9.94 -3.04 -1.08
N HIS A 93 -8.75 -3.43 -1.53
CA HIS A 93 -8.52 -4.53 -2.48
C HIS A 93 -9.29 -4.42 -3.81
N GLY A 94 -9.80 -3.24 -4.17
CA GLY A 94 -10.55 -3.05 -5.42
C GLY A 94 -9.68 -3.30 -6.66
N LEU A 95 -10.28 -3.86 -7.70
CA LEU A 95 -9.64 -3.98 -9.00
C LEU A 95 -9.46 -2.61 -9.66
N MET A 96 -10.48 -1.76 -9.55
CA MET A 96 -10.48 -0.43 -10.14
C MET A 96 -9.80 0.58 -9.25
N SER A 97 -8.75 1.22 -9.75
CA SER A 97 -8.20 2.46 -9.24
C SER A 97 -8.28 3.56 -10.29
N VAL A 98 -8.44 4.82 -9.86
CA VAL A 98 -8.40 6.00 -10.74
C VAL A 98 -7.33 6.93 -10.21
N VAL A 99 -6.25 7.08 -10.95
CA VAL A 99 -5.02 7.73 -10.49
C VAL A 99 -4.64 8.89 -11.41
N PRO A 100 -4.28 10.07 -10.89
CA PRO A 100 -3.74 11.14 -11.71
C PRO A 100 -2.46 10.67 -12.41
N PHE A 101 -2.33 11.00 -13.71
CA PHE A 101 -1.19 10.62 -14.52
C PHE A 101 -0.37 11.87 -14.84
N ASN A 102 0.85 11.96 -14.29
CA ASN A 102 1.69 13.16 -14.43
C ASN A 102 3.16 12.84 -14.78
N VAL A 103 3.42 11.67 -15.37
CA VAL A 103 4.79 11.20 -15.68
C VAL A 103 5.06 11.11 -17.18
N MET A 104 4.35 11.90 -18.00
CA MET A 104 4.59 11.92 -19.44
C MET A 104 4.24 13.29 -20.06
N GLY A 105 4.85 13.59 -21.21
CA GLY A 105 4.42 14.64 -22.10
C GLY A 105 4.97 16.04 -21.84
N SER A 106 5.91 16.21 -20.90
CA SER A 106 6.49 17.52 -20.63
C SER A 106 7.95 17.46 -20.19
N ASP A 107 8.78 18.26 -20.84
CA ASP A 107 10.19 18.49 -20.43
C ASP A 107 10.31 19.17 -19.05
N LEU A 108 9.20 19.68 -18.52
CA LEU A 108 9.14 20.28 -17.16
C LEU A 108 8.96 19.25 -16.07
N ASN A 109 8.62 18.01 -16.40
CA ASN A 109 8.54 16.95 -15.43
C ASN A 109 9.93 16.56 -14.93
N VAL A 110 10.10 16.45 -13.62
CA VAL A 110 11.36 15.94 -13.03
C VAL A 110 11.54 14.48 -13.41
N TYR A 111 10.44 13.76 -13.51
CA TYR A 111 10.36 12.35 -13.86
C TYR A 111 9.36 12.16 -15.01
N ASP A 112 9.84 11.70 -16.16
CA ASP A 112 9.04 11.53 -17.37
C ASP A 112 9.36 10.19 -18.04
N LYS A 113 8.33 9.35 -18.23
CA LYS A 113 8.47 8.01 -18.83
C LYS A 113 8.95 8.03 -20.28
N ASP A 114 8.70 9.12 -21.01
CA ASP A 114 9.15 9.26 -22.41
C ASP A 114 10.66 9.48 -22.52
N ALA A 115 11.28 9.93 -21.42
CA ALA A 115 12.72 10.16 -21.34
C ALA A 115 13.49 8.98 -20.71
N ARG A 116 12.84 8.18 -19.83
CA ARG A 116 13.47 7.07 -19.11
C ARG A 116 12.43 6.14 -18.50
N TRP A 117 12.90 4.98 -18.03
CA TRP A 117 12.10 4.04 -17.25
C TRP A 117 11.38 4.70 -16.06
N TRP A 118 10.11 4.39 -15.88
CA TRP A 118 9.30 4.92 -14.80
C TRP A 118 8.16 3.98 -14.41
N SER A 119 8.01 3.67 -13.12
CA SER A 119 7.12 2.61 -12.62
C SER A 119 5.80 3.08 -12.02
N THR A 120 5.59 4.37 -11.78
CA THR A 120 4.36 4.90 -11.18
C THR A 120 3.67 5.92 -12.08
N PRO A 121 2.32 5.98 -12.10
CA PRO A 121 1.60 6.99 -12.90
C PRO A 121 1.67 8.39 -12.31
N TYR A 122 2.05 8.54 -11.05
CA TYR A 122 2.07 9.80 -10.34
C TYR A 122 3.36 9.98 -9.54
N VAL A 123 3.91 11.18 -9.59
CA VAL A 123 5.03 11.62 -8.75
C VAL A 123 4.70 13.01 -8.21
N HIS A 124 4.83 13.18 -6.89
CA HIS A 124 4.46 14.43 -6.22
C HIS A 124 5.18 15.67 -6.73
N GLU A 125 6.43 15.51 -7.15
CA GLU A 125 7.25 16.58 -7.68
C GLU A 125 6.80 17.09 -9.07
N ASN A 126 6.14 16.25 -9.86
CA ASN A 126 5.67 16.58 -11.20
C ASN A 126 4.42 17.47 -11.17
N LYS A 127 4.31 18.37 -12.16
CA LYS A 127 3.21 19.34 -12.23
C LYS A 127 2.46 19.34 -13.55
N TYR A 128 2.75 18.40 -14.44
CA TYR A 128 2.09 18.32 -15.75
C TYR A 128 1.20 17.08 -15.81
N PHE A 129 -0.11 17.30 -15.80
CA PHE A 129 -1.13 16.27 -15.81
C PHE A 129 -1.61 15.97 -17.23
N THR A 130 -1.73 14.70 -17.58
CA THR A 130 -2.14 14.25 -18.92
C THR A 130 -3.36 13.33 -18.92
N GLY A 131 -3.97 13.09 -17.77
CA GLY A 131 -5.21 12.31 -17.64
C GLY A 131 -5.33 11.57 -16.32
N PHE A 132 -6.42 10.84 -16.17
CA PHE A 132 -6.61 9.85 -15.12
C PHE A 132 -6.40 8.46 -15.69
N ALA A 133 -5.45 7.71 -15.11
CA ALA A 133 -5.19 6.32 -15.44
C ALA A 133 -6.12 5.39 -14.66
N HIS A 134 -6.51 4.29 -15.28
CA HIS A 134 -7.39 3.28 -14.69
C HIS A 134 -6.66 1.96 -14.52
N VAL A 135 -6.90 1.31 -13.39
CA VAL A 135 -6.24 0.08 -12.95
C VAL A 135 -4.72 0.25 -12.90
N THR A 136 -4.21 0.64 -11.75
CA THR A 136 -2.78 0.90 -11.55
C THR A 136 -2.24 0.08 -10.39
N LEU A 137 -0.96 -0.26 -10.44
CA LEU A 137 -0.22 -0.74 -9.28
C LEU A 137 0.17 0.45 -8.38
N SER A 138 0.38 0.18 -7.11
CA SER A 138 0.85 1.15 -6.11
C SER A 138 1.98 0.54 -5.29
N GLY A 139 3.10 1.24 -5.20
CA GLY A 139 4.26 0.79 -4.44
C GLY A 139 5.19 -0.20 -5.16
N VAL A 140 4.93 -0.53 -6.41
CA VAL A 140 5.67 -1.55 -7.18
C VAL A 140 6.72 -0.91 -8.07
N GLY A 141 7.95 -1.43 -8.05
CA GLY A 141 9.10 -0.87 -8.76
C GLY A 141 9.15 -1.11 -10.28
N CYS A 142 8.22 -1.87 -10.87
CA CYS A 142 8.15 -2.13 -12.30
C CYS A 142 6.96 -1.43 -12.96
N PRO A 143 7.14 -0.83 -14.16
CA PRO A 143 6.04 -0.18 -14.87
C PRO A 143 5.06 -1.21 -15.40
N GLU A 144 3.82 -1.10 -14.99
CA GLU A 144 2.73 -1.91 -15.51
C GLU A 144 1.39 -1.23 -15.23
N MET A 145 0.37 -1.56 -16.02
CA MET A 145 -0.96 -1.00 -15.90
C MET A 145 -0.98 0.52 -16.18
N GLY A 146 -1.76 1.28 -15.46
CA GLY A 146 -1.81 2.74 -15.59
C GLY A 146 -2.22 3.21 -16.99
N SER A 147 -3.15 2.50 -17.62
CA SER A 147 -3.66 2.75 -18.98
C SER A 147 -5.08 3.32 -18.96
N LEU A 148 -5.74 3.41 -20.12
CA LEU A 148 -7.07 4.03 -20.27
C LEU A 148 -7.09 5.45 -19.69
N LEU A 149 -6.26 6.34 -20.30
CA LEU A 149 -6.11 7.70 -19.80
C LEU A 149 -7.31 8.56 -20.22
N LEU A 150 -8.09 9.03 -19.24
CA LEU A 150 -9.20 9.95 -19.48
C LEU A 150 -8.81 11.39 -19.14
N MET A 151 -8.80 12.27 -20.16
CA MET A 151 -8.42 13.67 -20.00
C MET A 151 -9.57 14.60 -20.41
N PRO A 152 -10.06 15.48 -19.51
CA PRO A 152 -10.95 16.56 -19.88
C PRO A 152 -10.15 17.75 -20.41
N THR A 153 -10.58 18.34 -21.52
CA THR A 153 -9.96 19.54 -22.12
C THR A 153 -10.99 20.57 -22.53
N GLN A 154 -10.56 21.80 -22.80
CA GLN A 154 -11.45 22.87 -23.25
C GLN A 154 -10.77 23.72 -24.31
N GLY A 155 -11.56 24.22 -25.26
CA GLY A 155 -11.11 24.99 -26.43
C GLY A 155 -10.97 24.08 -27.66
N LYS A 156 -10.04 24.39 -28.55
CA LYS A 156 -9.83 23.60 -29.79
C LYS A 156 -9.43 22.17 -29.45
N LEU A 157 -10.07 21.20 -30.11
CA LEU A 157 -9.73 19.78 -29.99
C LEU A 157 -8.26 19.53 -30.39
N ASP A 158 -7.48 19.00 -29.45
CA ASP A 158 -6.12 18.48 -29.65
C ASP A 158 -6.04 17.10 -28.99
N VAL A 159 -5.44 16.13 -29.66
CA VAL A 159 -5.37 14.73 -29.19
C VAL A 159 -3.94 14.26 -28.91
N ASP A 160 -2.94 15.17 -29.07
CA ASP A 160 -1.55 14.90 -28.72
C ASP A 160 -1.32 15.25 -27.25
N TYR A 161 -0.97 14.25 -26.43
CA TYR A 161 -0.78 14.42 -24.99
C TYR A 161 0.31 15.46 -24.64
N ARG A 162 1.27 15.67 -25.51
CA ARG A 162 2.31 16.70 -25.33
C ARG A 162 1.74 18.12 -25.43
N HIS A 163 0.56 18.27 -26.04
CA HIS A 163 -0.11 19.55 -26.21
C HIS A 163 -1.33 19.70 -25.29
N TYR A 164 -2.14 18.64 -25.10
CA TYR A 164 -3.37 18.75 -24.32
C TYR A 164 -3.17 18.72 -22.80
N GLY A 165 -2.00 18.30 -22.29
CA GLY A 165 -1.76 18.29 -20.86
C GLY A 165 -1.85 19.69 -20.22
N SER A 166 -1.95 19.72 -18.91
CA SER A 166 -2.15 20.93 -18.11
C SER A 166 -1.39 20.87 -16.80
N GLU A 167 -0.84 21.97 -16.37
CA GLU A 167 -0.56 22.13 -14.94
C GLU A 167 -1.85 22.03 -14.12
N TYR A 168 -1.73 21.68 -12.85
CA TYR A 168 -2.88 21.52 -11.96
C TYR A 168 -2.60 22.04 -10.54
N ARG A 169 -3.66 22.28 -9.79
CA ARG A 169 -3.62 22.79 -8.43
C ARG A 169 -4.78 22.27 -7.59
N ASN A 170 -4.84 22.66 -6.32
CA ASN A 170 -5.94 22.34 -5.41
C ASN A 170 -6.18 20.82 -5.26
N GLU A 171 -5.09 20.02 -5.30
CA GLU A 171 -5.17 18.59 -5.10
C GLU A 171 -5.76 18.25 -3.74
N LYS A 172 -6.62 17.24 -3.74
CA LYS A 172 -7.14 16.62 -2.52
C LYS A 172 -7.27 15.12 -2.76
N ALA A 173 -6.70 14.33 -1.86
CA ALA A 173 -6.87 12.90 -1.81
C ALA A 173 -7.38 12.49 -0.43
N THR A 174 -8.30 11.55 -0.41
CA THR A 174 -8.78 10.85 0.78
C THR A 174 -9.12 9.42 0.38
N PRO A 175 -9.20 8.46 1.29
CA PRO A 175 -9.56 7.09 0.93
C PRO A 175 -10.79 7.00 0.03
N GLY A 176 -10.59 6.49 -1.19
CA GLY A 176 -11.63 6.35 -2.20
C GLY A 176 -12.01 7.61 -2.99
N TYR A 177 -11.24 8.68 -2.89
CA TYR A 177 -11.52 9.93 -3.63
C TYR A 177 -10.26 10.73 -3.92
N TYR A 178 -10.20 11.29 -5.14
CA TYR A 178 -9.19 12.29 -5.52
C TYR A 178 -9.84 13.43 -6.31
N SER A 179 -9.26 14.63 -6.24
CA SER A 179 -9.65 15.78 -7.05
C SER A 179 -8.50 16.75 -7.29
N ASN A 180 -8.55 17.45 -8.43
CA ASN A 180 -7.68 18.56 -8.78
C ASN A 180 -8.41 19.63 -9.62
N GLU A 181 -7.70 20.68 -9.97
CA GLU A 181 -8.16 21.74 -10.89
C GLU A 181 -7.09 21.96 -11.98
N LEU A 182 -7.45 21.72 -13.24
CA LEU A 182 -6.57 21.93 -14.39
C LEU A 182 -6.46 23.41 -14.70
N THR A 183 -5.26 24.00 -14.54
CA THR A 183 -5.07 25.45 -14.62
C THR A 183 -5.23 26.01 -16.03
N LYS A 184 -4.78 25.26 -17.05
CA LYS A 184 -4.90 25.63 -18.48
C LYS A 184 -6.36 25.81 -18.91
N TYR A 185 -7.26 25.01 -18.35
CA TYR A 185 -8.66 24.93 -18.76
C TYR A 185 -9.65 25.47 -17.74
N GLY A 186 -9.23 25.58 -16.47
CA GLY A 186 -10.13 25.92 -15.36
C GLY A 186 -11.15 24.82 -15.06
N ILE A 187 -10.84 23.57 -15.39
CA ILE A 187 -11.72 22.42 -15.17
C ILE A 187 -11.44 21.84 -13.78
N LYS A 188 -12.50 21.65 -12.99
CA LYS A 188 -12.44 20.88 -11.77
C LYS A 188 -12.67 19.41 -12.08
N CYS A 189 -11.78 18.54 -11.65
CA CYS A 189 -11.84 17.09 -11.79
C CYS A 189 -12.08 16.44 -10.43
N GLU A 190 -12.99 15.48 -10.37
CA GLU A 190 -13.30 14.67 -9.19
C GLU A 190 -13.44 13.21 -9.60
N VAL A 191 -12.81 12.27 -8.88
CA VAL A 191 -12.85 10.85 -9.21
C VAL A 191 -13.08 9.99 -7.99
N THR A 192 -13.79 8.87 -8.16
CA THR A 192 -14.02 7.85 -7.15
C THR A 192 -14.21 6.48 -7.83
N ALA A 193 -14.12 5.38 -7.07
CA ALA A 193 -14.20 4.04 -7.61
C ALA A 193 -15.13 3.14 -6.79
N THR A 194 -15.66 2.12 -7.45
CA THR A 194 -16.22 0.91 -6.87
C THR A 194 -15.18 -0.21 -6.91
N ASP A 195 -15.58 -1.46 -6.78
CA ASP A 195 -14.62 -2.57 -6.80
C ASP A 195 -14.06 -2.84 -8.21
N ARG A 196 -14.87 -2.67 -9.30
CA ARG A 196 -14.53 -2.97 -10.70
C ARG A 196 -14.89 -1.85 -11.67
N SER A 197 -15.36 -0.72 -11.16
CA SER A 197 -15.75 0.41 -12.00
C SER A 197 -15.38 1.74 -11.34
N SER A 198 -15.31 2.81 -12.13
CA SER A 198 -15.12 4.18 -11.67
C SER A 198 -16.29 5.07 -12.04
N ILE A 199 -16.40 6.20 -11.32
CA ILE A 199 -17.18 7.34 -11.78
C ILE A 199 -16.35 8.61 -11.55
N GLU A 200 -16.36 9.46 -12.59
CA GLU A 200 -15.58 10.68 -12.66
C GLU A 200 -16.49 11.84 -13.02
N ARG A 201 -16.26 13.02 -12.42
CA ARG A 201 -17.06 14.21 -12.64
C ARG A 201 -16.16 15.38 -13.02
N PHE A 202 -16.42 15.94 -14.18
CA PHE A 202 -15.69 17.11 -14.72
C PHE A 202 -16.59 18.32 -14.79
N THR A 203 -16.18 19.42 -14.15
CA THR A 203 -16.92 20.69 -14.16
C THR A 203 -16.23 21.65 -15.11
N PHE A 204 -16.92 22.00 -16.20
CA PHE A 204 -16.40 22.82 -17.30
C PHE A 204 -16.73 24.30 -17.15
N LYS A 205 -15.93 25.13 -17.83
CA LYS A 205 -16.27 26.51 -18.13
C LYS A 205 -17.16 26.58 -19.37
N LYS A 206 -17.75 27.76 -19.63
CA LYS A 206 -18.51 27.98 -20.86
C LYS A 206 -17.59 27.86 -22.08
N GLY A 207 -17.97 27.06 -23.07
CA GLY A 207 -17.27 26.92 -24.36
C GLY A 207 -17.20 25.48 -24.86
N GLU A 208 -16.37 25.28 -25.89
CA GLU A 208 -16.13 23.96 -26.44
C GLU A 208 -15.33 23.09 -25.46
N ALA A 209 -15.87 21.96 -25.06
CA ALA A 209 -15.29 21.05 -24.07
C ALA A 209 -15.15 19.65 -24.67
N HIS A 210 -14.14 18.91 -24.20
CA HIS A 210 -13.85 17.56 -24.71
C HIS A 210 -13.54 16.60 -23.55
N LEU A 211 -13.89 15.33 -23.75
CA LEU A 211 -13.40 14.18 -23.00
C LEU A 211 -12.58 13.32 -23.94
N LEU A 212 -11.32 13.10 -23.63
CA LEU A 212 -10.38 12.31 -24.44
C LEU A 212 -10.09 10.99 -23.72
N MET A 213 -10.51 9.87 -24.31
CA MET A 213 -10.13 8.53 -23.83
C MET A 213 -8.95 8.04 -24.66
N ASN A 214 -7.75 8.10 -24.11
CA ASN A 214 -6.54 7.59 -24.72
C ASN A 214 -6.30 6.14 -24.28
N VAL A 215 -6.38 5.20 -25.23
CA VAL A 215 -6.15 3.77 -24.99
C VAL A 215 -4.74 3.36 -25.41
N GLY A 216 -4.04 4.24 -26.12
CA GLY A 216 -2.71 3.98 -26.66
C GLY A 216 -1.57 4.13 -25.68
N ASP A 217 -1.65 5.08 -24.76
CA ASP A 217 -0.59 5.40 -23.81
C ASP A 217 -0.86 4.86 -22.42
N GLY A 218 0.18 4.79 -21.59
CA GLY A 218 0.13 4.27 -20.22
C GLY A 218 1.53 3.93 -19.73
N LEU A 219 1.63 3.22 -18.62
CA LEU A 219 2.89 2.67 -18.09
C LEU A 219 3.25 1.31 -18.67
N THR A 220 2.26 0.56 -19.15
CA THR A 220 2.48 -0.78 -19.73
C THR A 220 3.48 -0.77 -20.88
N ASN A 221 4.30 -1.81 -20.97
CA ASN A 221 5.25 -2.02 -22.06
C ASN A 221 4.60 -2.63 -23.32
N GLU A 222 3.39 -3.19 -23.22
CA GLU A 222 2.69 -3.76 -24.35
C GLU A 222 1.96 -2.71 -25.19
N VAL A 223 1.74 -3.05 -26.43
CA VAL A 223 1.04 -2.24 -27.40
C VAL A 223 -0.12 -3.01 -28.01
N GLY A 224 -1.15 -2.30 -28.39
CA GLY A 224 -2.35 -2.86 -29.00
C GLY A 224 -3.59 -2.51 -28.21
N GLY A 225 -4.51 -1.85 -28.88
CA GLY A 225 -5.81 -1.49 -28.32
C GLY A 225 -6.86 -1.45 -29.40
N SER A 226 -8.13 -1.53 -28.98
CA SER A 226 -9.27 -1.34 -29.84
C SER A 226 -10.36 -0.57 -29.12
N ILE A 227 -11.08 0.25 -29.86
CA ILE A 227 -12.24 1.00 -29.38
C ILE A 227 -13.36 0.83 -30.39
N ARG A 228 -14.56 0.46 -29.92
CA ARG A 228 -15.80 0.41 -30.68
C ARG A 228 -16.81 1.39 -30.13
N ARG A 229 -17.46 2.16 -30.98
CA ARG A 229 -18.60 2.97 -30.60
C ARG A 229 -19.85 2.11 -30.53
N VAL A 230 -20.52 2.11 -29.40
CA VAL A 230 -21.77 1.37 -29.15
C VAL A 230 -23.00 2.28 -29.41
N SER A 231 -22.94 3.50 -28.84
CA SER A 231 -24.00 4.50 -28.99
C SER A 231 -23.40 5.92 -29.04
N ASP A 232 -24.21 6.95 -28.98
CA ASP A 232 -23.73 8.32 -28.86
C ASP A 232 -23.05 8.61 -27.50
N THR A 233 -23.40 7.82 -26.46
CA THR A 233 -22.92 8.02 -25.11
C THR A 233 -22.12 6.83 -24.57
N GLU A 234 -21.81 5.82 -25.41
CA GLU A 234 -21.11 4.62 -24.94
C GLU A 234 -20.08 4.12 -25.95
N ILE A 235 -18.88 3.84 -25.43
CA ILE A 235 -17.81 3.12 -26.13
C ILE A 235 -17.37 1.90 -25.31
N GLU A 236 -16.78 0.95 -26.00
CA GLU A 236 -16.18 -0.24 -25.38
C GLU A 236 -14.88 -0.59 -26.11
N GLY A 237 -14.05 -1.41 -25.50
CA GLY A 237 -12.80 -1.82 -26.13
C GLY A 237 -11.93 -2.69 -25.26
N MET A 238 -10.66 -2.76 -25.65
CA MET A 238 -9.64 -3.50 -24.92
C MET A 238 -8.28 -2.87 -25.08
N ARG A 239 -7.38 -3.16 -24.16
CA ARG A 239 -5.95 -2.86 -24.21
C ARG A 239 -5.16 -4.11 -23.84
N LEU A 240 -4.08 -4.41 -24.57
CA LEU A 240 -3.06 -5.38 -24.14
C LEU A 240 -2.14 -4.74 -23.11
N LEU A 241 -1.91 -5.44 -22.02
CA LEU A 241 -1.05 -5.09 -20.91
C LEU A 241 -0.01 -6.19 -20.71
N GLY A 242 1.06 -5.91 -19.99
CA GLY A 242 2.04 -6.95 -19.66
C GLY A 242 3.48 -6.56 -19.95
N THR A 243 4.31 -7.59 -20.11
CA THR A 243 5.77 -7.52 -20.10
C THR A 243 6.35 -6.95 -18.79
N PHE A 244 5.66 -7.21 -17.67
CA PHE A 244 6.08 -6.78 -16.35
C PHE A 244 7.53 -7.15 -16.09
N CYS A 245 8.34 -6.18 -15.67
CA CYS A 245 9.78 -6.32 -15.50
C CYS A 245 10.47 -7.02 -16.70
N TYR A 246 10.05 -6.67 -17.92
CA TYR A 246 10.56 -7.22 -19.21
C TYR A 246 10.28 -8.70 -19.46
N ASN A 247 9.36 -9.34 -18.72
CA ASN A 247 8.96 -10.70 -19.05
C ASN A 247 8.00 -10.74 -20.25
N PRO A 248 8.41 -11.19 -21.44
CA PRO A 248 7.57 -11.16 -22.63
C PRO A 248 6.40 -12.17 -22.59
N GLN A 249 6.33 -13.05 -21.61
CA GLN A 249 5.27 -14.05 -21.46
C GLN A 249 4.10 -13.56 -20.61
N ALA A 250 4.30 -12.53 -19.78
CA ALA A 250 3.27 -11.98 -18.90
C ALA A 250 2.37 -10.95 -19.62
N VAL A 251 1.72 -11.36 -20.71
CA VAL A 251 0.82 -10.51 -21.51
C VAL A 251 -0.63 -10.95 -21.29
N PHE A 252 -1.51 -9.98 -21.06
CA PHE A 252 -2.94 -10.21 -20.83
C PHE A 252 -3.79 -9.04 -21.33
N PRO A 253 -5.06 -9.28 -21.78
CA PRO A 253 -5.98 -8.23 -22.16
C PRO A 253 -6.75 -7.66 -20.97
N MET A 254 -6.96 -6.35 -20.97
CA MET A 254 -7.96 -5.67 -20.14
C MET A 254 -9.06 -5.13 -21.03
N TYR A 255 -10.30 -5.44 -20.71
CA TYR A 255 -11.50 -5.00 -21.43
C TYR A 255 -12.18 -3.88 -20.65
N PHE A 256 -12.81 -2.94 -21.39
CA PHE A 256 -13.50 -1.82 -20.77
C PHE A 256 -14.82 -1.46 -21.47
N VAL A 257 -15.70 -0.85 -20.70
CA VAL A 257 -16.89 -0.12 -21.17
C VAL A 257 -16.89 1.26 -20.54
N MET A 258 -17.06 2.31 -21.33
CA MET A 258 -17.14 3.68 -20.87
C MET A 258 -18.47 4.30 -21.29
N ARG A 259 -19.15 4.98 -20.34
CA ARG A 259 -20.39 5.73 -20.56
C ARG A 259 -20.25 7.17 -20.11
N VAL A 260 -20.93 8.08 -20.83
CA VAL A 260 -21.08 9.49 -20.46
C VAL A 260 -22.55 9.83 -20.21
N ASN A 261 -22.80 10.70 -19.22
CA ASN A 261 -24.20 11.05 -18.83
C ASN A 261 -24.89 12.02 -19.81
N LYS A 262 -24.17 12.55 -20.78
CA LYS A 262 -24.67 13.55 -21.75
C LYS A 262 -24.25 13.19 -23.17
N ALA A 263 -25.21 13.26 -24.13
CA ALA A 263 -24.89 13.09 -25.53
C ALA A 263 -23.96 14.21 -26.04
N PRO A 264 -22.85 13.90 -26.72
CA PRO A 264 -21.95 14.89 -27.27
C PRO A 264 -22.55 15.60 -28.50
N ARG A 265 -22.07 16.82 -28.79
CA ARG A 265 -22.30 17.49 -30.07
C ARG A 265 -21.61 16.74 -31.21
N GLU A 266 -20.40 16.29 -30.98
CA GLU A 266 -19.55 15.54 -31.91
C GLU A 266 -18.75 14.49 -31.17
N ALA A 267 -18.48 13.36 -31.80
CA ALA A 267 -17.58 12.35 -31.30
C ALA A 267 -16.82 11.67 -32.45
N GLY A 268 -15.68 11.07 -32.14
CA GLY A 268 -14.87 10.38 -33.12
C GLY A 268 -13.64 9.73 -32.54
N PHE A 269 -12.82 9.19 -33.41
CA PHE A 269 -11.60 8.49 -33.06
C PHE A 269 -10.38 9.30 -33.43
N TRP A 270 -9.25 8.97 -32.83
CA TRP A 270 -7.95 9.34 -33.37
C TRP A 270 -7.00 8.14 -33.39
N LYS A 271 -6.00 8.23 -34.24
CA LYS A 271 -4.90 7.26 -34.31
C LYS A 271 -3.64 7.99 -34.77
N LYS A 272 -2.51 7.73 -34.10
CA LYS A 272 -1.23 8.17 -34.62
C LYS A 272 -0.81 7.28 -35.78
N GLN A 273 -0.43 7.92 -36.89
CA GLN A 273 0.09 7.21 -38.03
C GLN A 273 1.55 6.83 -37.76
N PRO A 274 1.94 5.55 -37.83
CA PRO A 274 3.34 5.19 -37.72
C PRO A 274 4.14 5.89 -38.84
N PRO A 275 5.34 6.43 -38.56
CA PRO A 275 6.15 7.07 -39.59
C PRO A 275 6.57 6.03 -40.63
N MET A 276 6.22 6.28 -41.89
CA MET A 276 6.65 5.48 -43.04
C MET A 276 8.01 5.97 -43.51
N ILE A 277 9.02 5.13 -43.44
CA ILE A 277 10.38 5.46 -43.89
C ILE A 277 10.38 5.75 -45.40
N GLY A 278 11.00 6.87 -45.79
CA GLY A 278 11.08 7.28 -47.18
C GLY A 278 9.84 8.01 -47.72
N VAL A 279 8.83 8.26 -46.91
CA VAL A 279 7.66 9.08 -47.29
C VAL A 279 7.85 10.48 -46.72
N GLU A 280 7.95 11.46 -47.63
CA GLU A 280 8.09 12.85 -47.25
C GLU A 280 6.72 13.50 -46.94
N ALA A 281 6.72 14.57 -46.15
CA ALA A 281 5.51 15.28 -45.73
C ALA A 281 4.69 15.86 -46.93
N GLN A 282 5.31 16.06 -48.09
CA GLN A 282 4.60 16.46 -49.29
C GLN A 282 3.68 15.36 -49.85
N TRP A 283 3.95 14.08 -49.56
CA TRP A 283 3.17 12.94 -50.02
C TRP A 283 2.15 12.49 -48.97
N ASP A 284 2.51 12.56 -47.72
CA ASP A 284 1.61 12.28 -46.58
C ASP A 284 1.91 13.29 -45.45
N PRO A 285 1.16 14.40 -45.40
CA PRO A 285 1.36 15.42 -44.37
C PRO A 285 1.04 14.92 -42.94
N ASP A 286 0.35 13.78 -42.79
CA ASP A 286 0.00 13.18 -41.51
C ASP A 286 0.97 12.06 -41.06
N ASN A 287 2.02 11.80 -41.86
CA ASN A 287 3.03 10.79 -41.56
C ASN A 287 3.67 11.03 -40.16
N GLY A 288 3.56 10.06 -39.26
CA GLY A 288 4.03 10.18 -37.88
C GLY A 288 3.19 11.12 -36.98
N LYS A 289 2.04 11.61 -37.44
CA LYS A 289 1.13 12.48 -36.68
C LYS A 289 -0.17 11.81 -36.29
N TYR A 290 -0.89 12.42 -35.37
CA TYR A 290 -2.25 12.01 -35.02
C TYR A 290 -3.23 12.43 -36.11
N LYS A 291 -4.05 11.46 -36.57
CA LYS A 291 -5.16 11.66 -37.48
C LYS A 291 -6.48 11.49 -36.75
N ILE A 292 -7.37 12.51 -36.92
CA ILE A 292 -8.72 12.52 -36.32
C ILE A 292 -9.72 12.01 -37.32
N TYR A 293 -10.55 11.04 -36.93
CA TYR A 293 -11.63 10.44 -37.71
C TYR A 293 -12.97 10.94 -37.17
N ARG A 294 -13.40 12.11 -37.58
CA ARG A 294 -14.64 12.78 -37.17
C ARG A 294 -15.86 11.96 -37.57
N ASN A 295 -16.80 11.79 -36.64
CA ASN A 295 -18.05 11.10 -36.85
C ASN A 295 -17.94 9.66 -37.44
N TYR A 296 -16.77 9.04 -37.34
CA TYR A 296 -16.61 7.63 -37.70
C TYR A 296 -17.35 6.78 -36.66
N LYS A 297 -18.19 5.82 -37.13
CA LYS A 297 -19.20 5.16 -36.28
C LYS A 297 -18.98 3.65 -36.08
N ARG A 298 -17.77 3.16 -36.34
CA ARG A 298 -17.49 1.72 -36.21
C ARG A 298 -16.48 1.49 -35.10
N GLU A 299 -15.34 0.98 -35.42
CA GLU A 299 -14.26 0.65 -34.54
C GLU A 299 -12.91 1.07 -35.09
N LEU A 300 -11.95 1.30 -34.25
CA LEU A 300 -10.56 1.56 -34.61
C LEU A 300 -9.64 0.75 -33.69
N ALA A 301 -8.65 0.09 -34.31
CA ALA A 301 -7.63 -0.67 -33.59
C ALA A 301 -6.21 -0.21 -33.98
N GLY A 302 -5.27 -0.40 -33.07
CA GLY A 302 -3.87 -0.08 -33.25
C GLY A 302 -3.17 0.28 -31.96
N ASN A 303 -1.96 0.80 -32.06
CA ASN A 303 -1.16 1.13 -30.89
C ASN A 303 -1.66 2.44 -30.25
N GLU A 304 -1.37 3.57 -30.82
CA GLU A 304 -1.74 4.88 -30.29
C GLU A 304 -3.14 5.30 -30.79
N VAL A 305 -4.18 4.72 -30.19
CA VAL A 305 -5.58 4.97 -30.53
C VAL A 305 -6.35 5.58 -29.36
N GLY A 306 -7.37 6.38 -29.70
CA GLY A 306 -8.26 6.96 -28.72
C GLY A 306 -9.60 7.39 -29.29
N TYR A 307 -10.46 7.87 -28.39
CA TYR A 307 -11.81 8.34 -28.70
C TYR A 307 -12.10 9.66 -27.99
N TYR A 308 -12.81 10.58 -28.65
CA TYR A 308 -13.19 11.85 -28.05
C TYR A 308 -14.71 12.07 -28.10
N PHE A 309 -15.19 12.74 -27.04
CA PHE A 309 -16.53 13.33 -26.99
C PHE A 309 -16.39 14.84 -26.90
N SER A 310 -17.11 15.62 -27.74
CA SER A 310 -17.08 17.08 -27.73
C SER A 310 -18.47 17.65 -27.40
N TYR A 311 -18.48 18.68 -26.56
CA TYR A 311 -19.67 19.33 -26.04
C TYR A 311 -19.60 20.85 -26.24
N ASP A 312 -20.75 21.51 -26.32
CA ASP A 312 -20.89 22.92 -26.06
C ASP A 312 -21.29 23.05 -24.57
N ALA A 313 -20.33 23.35 -23.71
CA ALA A 313 -20.55 23.43 -22.26
C ALA A 313 -20.99 24.82 -21.83
N GLU A 314 -21.92 24.88 -20.89
CA GLU A 314 -22.25 26.11 -20.15
C GLU A 314 -21.33 26.26 -18.93
N GLU A 315 -21.29 27.44 -18.34
CA GLU A 315 -20.48 27.73 -17.15
C GLU A 315 -20.91 26.85 -15.96
N GLY A 316 -20.00 26.08 -15.39
CA GLY A 316 -20.27 25.18 -14.27
C GLY A 316 -20.96 23.87 -14.67
N GLU A 317 -21.10 23.58 -15.96
CA GLU A 317 -21.71 22.34 -16.42
C GLU A 317 -20.85 21.13 -16.02
N GLN A 318 -21.52 20.09 -15.53
CA GLN A 318 -20.88 18.84 -15.09
C GLN A 318 -21.17 17.72 -16.09
N VAL A 319 -20.10 17.06 -16.53
CA VAL A 319 -20.19 15.81 -17.29
C VAL A 319 -19.63 14.69 -16.42
N GLU A 320 -20.42 13.64 -16.22
CA GLU A 320 -20.02 12.44 -15.48
C GLU A 320 -19.72 11.31 -16.47
N VAL A 321 -18.65 10.56 -16.12
CA VAL A 321 -18.16 9.42 -16.87
C VAL A 321 -18.15 8.21 -15.95
N GLN A 322 -18.56 7.07 -16.47
CA GLN A 322 -18.44 5.76 -15.82
C GLN A 322 -17.55 4.86 -16.66
N ILE A 323 -16.65 4.11 -16.03
CA ILE A 323 -15.82 3.11 -16.69
C ILE A 323 -15.88 1.82 -15.90
N GLY A 324 -16.28 0.72 -16.57
CA GLY A 324 -16.21 -0.63 -16.02
C GLY A 324 -15.10 -1.42 -16.71
N VAL A 325 -14.40 -2.28 -15.96
CA VAL A 325 -13.30 -3.12 -16.49
C VAL A 325 -13.50 -4.58 -16.16
N SER A 326 -12.85 -5.45 -16.97
CA SER A 326 -12.77 -6.89 -16.75
C SER A 326 -11.50 -7.43 -17.42
N PHE A 327 -10.95 -8.53 -16.88
CA PHE A 327 -9.88 -9.30 -17.52
C PHE A 327 -10.40 -10.54 -18.26
N VAL A 328 -11.73 -10.71 -18.36
CA VAL A 328 -12.41 -11.82 -19.03
C VAL A 328 -12.95 -11.40 -20.39
N SER A 329 -13.80 -10.34 -20.44
CA SER A 329 -14.44 -9.91 -21.69
C SER A 329 -15.07 -8.51 -21.58
N ILE A 330 -15.40 -7.90 -22.73
CA ILE A 330 -16.19 -6.66 -22.79
C ILE A 330 -17.59 -6.86 -22.16
N ALA A 331 -18.19 -8.03 -22.34
CA ALA A 331 -19.50 -8.35 -21.75
C ALA A 331 -19.43 -8.34 -20.21
N ASN A 332 -18.37 -8.89 -19.65
CA ASN A 332 -18.12 -8.88 -18.19
C ASN A 332 -17.83 -7.47 -17.68
N ALA A 333 -17.03 -6.66 -18.40
CA ALA A 333 -16.81 -5.25 -18.05
C ALA A 333 -18.12 -4.46 -17.97
N ARG A 334 -19.06 -4.76 -18.88
CA ARG A 334 -20.41 -4.17 -18.89
C ARG A 334 -21.23 -4.65 -17.71
N GLU A 335 -21.22 -5.95 -17.43
CA GLU A 335 -21.95 -6.56 -16.31
C GLU A 335 -21.43 -6.00 -14.96
N ASN A 336 -20.12 -5.85 -14.82
CA ASN A 336 -19.49 -5.21 -13.65
C ASN A 336 -20.02 -3.79 -13.46
N LEU A 337 -20.01 -2.98 -14.52
CA LEU A 337 -20.49 -1.59 -14.48
C LEU A 337 -21.99 -1.53 -14.13
N ASP A 338 -22.82 -2.32 -14.79
CA ASP A 338 -24.28 -2.34 -14.58
C ASP A 338 -24.66 -2.81 -13.18
N HIS A 339 -23.90 -3.75 -12.62
CA HIS A 339 -24.10 -4.25 -11.25
C HIS A 339 -23.71 -3.23 -10.18
N GLU A 340 -22.55 -2.61 -10.33
CA GLU A 340 -21.98 -1.74 -9.31
C GLU A 340 -22.51 -0.30 -9.35
N GLN A 341 -22.98 0.16 -10.52
CA GLN A 341 -23.43 1.53 -10.71
C GLN A 341 -24.77 1.60 -11.46
N GLN A 342 -25.82 1.85 -10.73
CA GLN A 342 -27.17 2.06 -11.30
C GLN A 342 -27.40 3.55 -11.63
N GLY A 343 -26.89 4.00 -12.76
CA GLY A 343 -26.92 5.40 -13.20
C GLY A 343 -25.82 6.25 -12.58
N PHE A 344 -25.74 7.50 -13.01
CA PHE A 344 -24.70 8.46 -12.61
C PHE A 344 -24.98 9.02 -11.22
N GLN A 345 -24.28 8.53 -10.18
CA GLN A 345 -24.49 8.87 -8.77
C GLN A 345 -23.15 9.08 -8.06
N PHE A 346 -22.36 10.03 -8.54
CA PHE A 346 -21.00 10.30 -8.04
C PHE A 346 -20.90 10.37 -6.51
N ASP A 347 -21.73 11.22 -5.89
CA ASP A 347 -21.62 11.45 -4.44
C ASP A 347 -21.98 10.21 -3.60
N LYS A 348 -22.89 9.35 -4.10
CA LYS A 348 -23.23 8.08 -3.46
C LYS A 348 -22.06 7.10 -3.54
N VAL A 349 -21.43 6.95 -4.70
CA VAL A 349 -20.27 6.05 -4.88
C VAL A 349 -19.12 6.51 -4.00
N ARG A 350 -18.84 7.81 -3.96
CA ARG A 350 -17.82 8.40 -3.08
C ARG A 350 -18.10 8.13 -1.59
N ALA A 351 -19.35 8.34 -1.16
CA ALA A 351 -19.73 8.09 0.24
C ALA A 351 -19.57 6.61 0.62
N GLU A 352 -19.94 5.69 -0.28
CA GLU A 352 -19.79 4.25 -0.06
C GLU A 352 -18.30 3.82 -0.04
N ALA A 353 -17.46 4.37 -0.92
CA ALA A 353 -16.02 4.11 -0.92
C ALA A 353 -15.39 4.54 0.43
N ARG A 354 -15.72 5.75 0.91
CA ARG A 354 -15.26 6.21 2.23
C ARG A 354 -15.73 5.29 3.37
N LYS A 355 -17.00 4.86 3.32
CA LYS A 355 -17.58 3.96 4.32
C LYS A 355 -16.82 2.63 4.37
N ARG A 356 -16.54 2.02 3.21
CA ARG A 356 -15.76 0.77 3.11
C ARG A 356 -14.37 0.93 3.71
N TRP A 357 -13.71 2.06 3.45
CA TRP A 357 -12.42 2.36 4.05
C TRP A 357 -12.52 2.55 5.57
N ALA A 358 -13.56 3.25 6.07
CA ALA A 358 -13.77 3.42 7.50
C ALA A 358 -13.97 2.07 8.21
N GLU A 359 -14.77 1.17 7.64
CA GLU A 359 -14.98 -0.20 8.15
C GLU A 359 -13.67 -0.99 8.18
N THR A 360 -12.86 -0.93 7.11
CA THR A 360 -11.58 -1.64 7.01
C THR A 360 -10.57 -1.10 8.03
N LEU A 361 -10.39 0.22 8.13
CA LEU A 361 -9.39 0.83 9.00
C LEU A 361 -9.75 0.77 10.49
N ASN A 362 -11.03 0.62 10.83
CA ASN A 362 -11.49 0.46 12.20
C ASN A 362 -11.12 -0.91 12.83
N THR A 363 -10.51 -1.82 12.10
CA THR A 363 -10.01 -3.11 12.63
C THR A 363 -8.91 -2.92 13.67
N ILE A 364 -8.24 -1.77 13.67
CA ILE A 364 -7.25 -1.41 14.68
C ILE A 364 -7.42 0.05 15.08
N THR A 365 -7.43 0.32 16.38
CA THR A 365 -7.51 1.67 16.92
C THR A 365 -6.34 1.97 17.85
N VAL A 366 -5.85 3.22 17.81
CA VAL A 366 -4.70 3.67 18.61
C VAL A 366 -5.06 4.91 19.42
N GLU A 367 -4.52 4.97 20.65
CA GLU A 367 -4.63 6.11 21.56
C GLU A 367 -3.21 6.58 21.95
N GLY A 368 -3.04 7.88 22.19
CA GLY A 368 -1.73 8.47 22.42
C GLY A 368 -0.95 8.73 21.14
N GLY A 369 0.35 8.97 21.23
CA GLY A 369 1.19 9.40 20.13
C GLY A 369 0.83 10.79 19.58
N THR A 370 1.62 11.27 18.63
CA THR A 370 1.37 12.54 17.92
C THR A 370 0.36 12.37 16.77
N GLU A 371 -0.20 13.48 16.28
CA GLU A 371 -1.07 13.44 15.10
C GLU A 371 -0.32 12.94 13.85
N ALA A 372 0.95 13.32 13.66
CA ALA A 372 1.81 12.84 12.60
C ALA A 372 2.00 11.31 12.67
N GLN A 373 2.27 10.76 13.86
CA GLN A 373 2.39 9.31 14.05
C GLN A 373 1.08 8.56 13.74
N ARG A 374 -0.07 9.11 14.12
CA ARG A 374 -1.37 8.50 13.75
C ARG A 374 -1.61 8.58 12.25
N ARG A 375 -1.22 9.66 11.59
CA ARG A 375 -1.32 9.82 10.13
C ARG A 375 -0.45 8.79 9.41
N VAL A 376 0.81 8.65 9.80
CA VAL A 376 1.71 7.61 9.28
C VAL A 376 1.12 6.22 9.50
N PHE A 377 0.65 5.91 10.71
CA PHE A 377 0.10 4.61 11.06
C PHE A 377 -1.13 4.23 10.22
N TYR A 378 -2.13 5.12 10.12
CA TYR A 378 -3.35 4.82 9.37
C TYR A 378 -3.14 4.89 7.85
N THR A 379 -2.17 5.67 7.37
CA THR A 379 -1.79 5.63 5.96
C THR A 379 -1.05 4.34 5.63
N ALA A 380 -0.16 3.87 6.50
CA ALA A 380 0.45 2.55 6.36
C ALA A 380 -0.63 1.45 6.33
N LEU A 381 -1.62 1.48 7.24
CA LEU A 381 -2.73 0.52 7.21
C LEU A 381 -3.57 0.63 5.93
N TYR A 382 -3.76 1.83 5.39
CA TYR A 382 -4.41 2.04 4.11
C TYR A 382 -3.62 1.38 2.97
N HIS A 383 -2.29 1.55 2.89
CA HIS A 383 -1.46 0.93 1.87
C HIS A 383 -1.52 -0.60 1.91
N THR A 384 -1.53 -1.22 3.10
CA THR A 384 -1.64 -2.69 3.21
C THR A 384 -2.94 -3.26 2.67
N GLN A 385 -3.96 -2.44 2.43
CA GLN A 385 -5.27 -2.85 1.93
C GLN A 385 -5.51 -2.45 0.47
N ILE A 386 -4.48 -2.03 -0.26
CA ILE A 386 -4.55 -1.75 -1.70
C ILE A 386 -4.36 -3.06 -2.48
N HIS A 387 -3.27 -3.78 -2.22
CA HIS A 387 -2.93 -5.07 -2.83
C HIS A 387 -2.89 -6.19 -1.79
N PRO A 388 -3.10 -7.47 -2.20
CA PRO A 388 -3.59 -7.98 -3.49
C PRO A 388 -4.98 -7.47 -3.86
N ASN A 389 -5.32 -7.45 -5.16
CA ASN A 389 -6.64 -7.01 -5.65
C ASN A 389 -7.58 -8.18 -5.90
N ILE A 390 -8.88 -7.92 -5.87
CA ILE A 390 -9.87 -8.87 -6.40
C ILE A 390 -9.70 -9.01 -7.91
N LEU A 391 -9.88 -10.23 -8.43
CA LEU A 391 -9.73 -10.51 -9.86
C LEU A 391 -11.05 -10.88 -10.54
N GLN A 392 -11.91 -11.63 -9.84
CA GLN A 392 -13.17 -12.11 -10.45
C GLN A 392 -14.14 -10.98 -10.73
N ASP A 393 -14.89 -11.14 -11.82
CA ASP A 393 -16.02 -10.33 -12.16
C ASP A 393 -17.24 -10.59 -11.23
N VAL A 394 -18.27 -9.76 -11.29
CA VAL A 394 -19.46 -9.89 -10.44
C VAL A 394 -20.22 -11.20 -10.62
N ASN A 395 -20.07 -11.84 -11.78
CA ASN A 395 -20.63 -13.16 -12.07
C ASN A 395 -19.73 -14.33 -11.58
N GLY A 396 -18.57 -14.01 -10.99
CA GLY A 396 -17.60 -14.96 -10.48
C GLY A 396 -16.57 -15.46 -11.50
N GLU A 397 -16.60 -15.01 -12.73
CA GLU A 397 -15.62 -15.40 -13.77
C GLU A 397 -14.29 -14.67 -13.59
N TYR A 398 -13.18 -15.37 -13.90
CA TYR A 398 -11.83 -14.82 -13.84
C TYR A 398 -10.89 -15.57 -14.83
N PRO A 399 -9.80 -14.97 -15.31
CA PRO A 399 -8.78 -15.69 -16.08
C PRO A 399 -8.02 -16.68 -15.16
N GLU A 400 -8.01 -17.97 -15.53
CA GLU A 400 -7.20 -18.98 -14.83
C GLU A 400 -5.70 -18.76 -15.07
N MET A 401 -4.89 -19.23 -14.12
CA MET A 401 -3.44 -19.09 -14.14
C MET A 401 -2.82 -19.81 -15.33
N GLU A 402 -2.09 -19.09 -16.18
CA GLU A 402 -1.22 -19.59 -17.28
C GLU A 402 -1.86 -20.52 -18.33
N ASN A 403 -3.12 -20.82 -18.28
CA ASN A 403 -3.73 -21.82 -19.16
C ASN A 403 -4.72 -21.27 -20.21
N GLY A 404 -4.97 -19.95 -20.18
CA GLY A 404 -5.86 -19.27 -21.15
C GLY A 404 -7.34 -19.60 -21.04
N ARG A 405 -7.77 -20.28 -19.98
CA ARG A 405 -9.17 -20.60 -19.70
C ARG A 405 -9.81 -19.55 -18.81
N ILE A 406 -11.12 -19.57 -18.75
CA ILE A 406 -11.91 -18.78 -17.80
C ILE A 406 -12.43 -19.72 -16.72
N GLY A 407 -12.04 -19.43 -15.49
CA GLY A 407 -12.55 -20.08 -14.27
C GLY A 407 -13.77 -19.37 -13.73
N ARG A 408 -14.40 -19.98 -12.73
CA ARG A 408 -15.51 -19.38 -11.98
C ARG A 408 -15.44 -19.73 -10.51
N THR A 409 -15.71 -18.75 -9.66
CA THR A 409 -15.69 -18.91 -8.20
C THR A 409 -16.89 -18.21 -7.56
N ASP A 410 -17.29 -18.71 -6.39
CA ASP A 410 -18.25 -18.09 -5.46
C ASP A 410 -17.55 -17.38 -4.29
N ARG A 411 -16.22 -17.37 -4.28
CA ARG A 411 -15.35 -16.74 -3.27
C ARG A 411 -14.58 -15.58 -3.89
N THR A 412 -13.88 -14.82 -3.05
CA THR A 412 -12.95 -13.82 -3.55
C THR A 412 -11.71 -14.49 -4.15
N ARG A 413 -11.47 -14.25 -5.44
CA ARG A 413 -10.23 -14.59 -6.13
C ARG A 413 -9.32 -13.37 -6.14
N TYR A 414 -8.13 -13.51 -5.55
CA TYR A 414 -7.13 -12.44 -5.50
C TYR A 414 -6.07 -12.59 -6.60
N THR A 415 -5.46 -11.46 -6.96
CA THR A 415 -4.35 -11.28 -7.91
C THR A 415 -3.40 -10.19 -7.39
N VAL A 416 -2.29 -9.96 -8.06
CA VAL A 416 -1.21 -9.04 -7.65
C VAL A 416 -0.53 -9.58 -6.39
N PHE A 417 0.06 -10.75 -6.52
CA PHE A 417 0.81 -11.40 -5.46
C PHE A 417 2.31 -11.14 -5.62
N SER A 418 2.80 -10.07 -5.03
CA SER A 418 4.24 -9.79 -4.86
C SER A 418 4.77 -10.58 -3.66
N LEU A 419 4.86 -11.92 -3.79
CA LEU A 419 5.08 -12.77 -2.61
C LEU A 419 6.50 -12.69 -2.06
N TRP A 420 7.52 -12.36 -2.86
CA TRP A 420 8.89 -12.18 -2.38
C TRP A 420 8.96 -11.08 -1.32
N ASP A 421 8.15 -10.04 -1.48
CA ASP A 421 8.06 -8.92 -0.56
C ASP A 421 7.11 -9.23 0.60
N THR A 422 5.87 -9.61 0.28
CA THR A 422 4.75 -9.66 1.22
C THR A 422 4.80 -10.85 2.19
N TYR A 423 5.54 -11.92 1.88
CA TYR A 423 5.66 -13.08 2.78
C TYR A 423 6.33 -12.74 4.11
N ARG A 424 7.08 -11.64 4.17
CA ARG A 424 7.91 -11.24 5.31
C ARG A 424 7.07 -10.72 6.48
N ASN A 425 5.95 -10.04 6.19
CA ASN A 425 5.13 -9.44 7.25
C ASN A 425 3.67 -9.12 6.87
N LEU A 426 3.34 -8.80 5.60
CA LEU A 426 1.97 -8.45 5.21
C LEU A 426 0.99 -9.59 5.49
N HIS A 427 1.29 -10.81 5.04
CA HIS A 427 0.40 -11.96 5.23
C HIS A 427 0.22 -12.32 6.71
N GLN A 428 1.18 -11.99 7.57
CA GLN A 428 1.07 -12.14 9.02
C GLN A 428 0.16 -11.07 9.62
N LEU A 429 0.16 -9.85 9.07
CA LEU A 429 -0.76 -8.79 9.45
C LEU A 429 -2.20 -9.14 9.02
N GLU A 430 -2.38 -9.59 7.78
CA GLU A 430 -3.65 -10.06 7.24
C GLU A 430 -4.21 -11.23 8.07
N THR A 431 -3.36 -12.20 8.42
CA THR A 431 -3.76 -13.33 9.29
C THR A 431 -4.33 -12.85 10.62
N LEU A 432 -3.78 -11.79 11.20
CA LEU A 432 -4.19 -11.27 12.50
C LEU A 432 -5.44 -10.37 12.40
N LEU A 433 -5.46 -9.44 11.46
CA LEU A 433 -6.49 -8.39 11.37
C LEU A 433 -7.64 -8.73 10.39
N TYR A 434 -7.35 -9.47 9.32
CA TYR A 434 -8.30 -9.76 8.24
C TYR A 434 -8.29 -11.24 7.85
N PRO A 435 -8.55 -12.16 8.79
CA PRO A 435 -8.36 -13.61 8.60
C PRO A 435 -9.20 -14.23 7.48
N GLU A 436 -10.36 -13.67 7.16
CA GLU A 436 -11.18 -14.11 6.02
C GLU A 436 -10.49 -13.81 4.69
N ARG A 437 -9.96 -12.58 4.53
CA ARG A 437 -9.21 -12.16 3.34
C ARG A 437 -7.95 -13.02 3.16
N GLN A 438 -7.18 -13.20 4.23
CA GLN A 438 -5.98 -14.05 4.19
C GLN A 438 -6.33 -15.49 3.79
N THR A 439 -7.42 -16.04 4.29
CA THR A 439 -7.89 -17.38 3.91
C THR A 439 -8.22 -17.46 2.43
N ASP A 440 -8.89 -16.46 1.86
CA ASP A 440 -9.22 -16.41 0.43
C ASP A 440 -7.99 -16.14 -0.45
N MET A 441 -7.00 -15.36 0.03
CA MET A 441 -5.69 -15.22 -0.64
C MET A 441 -4.96 -16.57 -0.74
N VAL A 442 -4.92 -17.34 0.36
CA VAL A 442 -4.33 -18.69 0.36
C VAL A 442 -5.08 -19.63 -0.57
N ARG A 443 -6.42 -19.60 -0.55
CA ARG A 443 -7.25 -20.38 -1.49
C ARG A 443 -6.97 -20.00 -2.93
N SER A 444 -6.78 -18.72 -3.24
CA SER A 444 -6.42 -18.24 -4.58
C SER A 444 -5.09 -18.84 -5.04
N MET A 445 -4.06 -18.87 -4.18
CA MET A 445 -2.76 -19.50 -4.49
C MET A 445 -2.89 -21.02 -4.74
N ILE A 446 -3.71 -21.72 -3.95
CA ILE A 446 -3.95 -23.16 -4.13
C ILE A 446 -4.73 -23.43 -5.43
N ASP A 447 -5.67 -22.57 -5.80
CA ASP A 447 -6.40 -22.69 -7.05
C ASP A 447 -5.47 -22.43 -8.26
N MET A 448 -4.56 -21.46 -8.18
CA MET A 448 -3.50 -21.26 -9.18
C MET A 448 -2.68 -22.53 -9.39
N TYR A 449 -2.26 -23.22 -8.31
CA TYR A 449 -1.57 -24.50 -8.43
C TYR A 449 -2.42 -25.55 -9.17
N LYS A 450 -3.71 -25.66 -8.88
CA LYS A 450 -4.60 -26.59 -9.58
C LYS A 450 -4.78 -26.27 -11.06
N GLU A 451 -4.71 -24.99 -11.42
CA GLU A 451 -4.90 -24.48 -12.78
C GLU A 451 -3.67 -24.73 -13.69
N TRP A 452 -2.45 -24.57 -13.19
CA TRP A 452 -1.23 -24.66 -14.00
C TRP A 452 -0.08 -25.55 -13.45
N GLY A 453 -0.22 -26.04 -12.23
CA GLY A 453 0.70 -27.02 -11.64
C GLY A 453 1.78 -26.47 -10.74
N TRP A 454 1.86 -25.15 -10.50
CA TRP A 454 2.83 -24.49 -9.62
C TRP A 454 2.14 -23.46 -8.72
N MET A 455 2.70 -23.22 -7.54
CA MET A 455 2.31 -22.08 -6.71
C MET A 455 2.79 -20.78 -7.33
N PRO A 456 2.12 -19.62 -7.07
CA PRO A 456 2.60 -18.33 -7.56
C PRO A 456 3.86 -17.86 -6.79
N LYS A 457 4.66 -17.04 -7.48
CA LYS A 457 5.80 -16.29 -6.94
C LYS A 457 5.52 -14.78 -7.01
N TRP A 458 5.33 -14.28 -8.22
CA TRP A 458 4.94 -12.90 -8.50
C TRP A 458 3.84 -12.86 -9.57
N GLU A 459 2.64 -13.18 -9.14
CA GLU A 459 1.49 -13.33 -10.05
C GLU A 459 0.81 -11.99 -10.34
N LEU A 460 0.46 -11.78 -11.60
CA LEU A 460 -0.24 -10.59 -12.11
C LEU A 460 -1.35 -11.00 -13.10
N PHE A 461 -2.61 -10.83 -12.69
CA PHE A 461 -3.82 -11.08 -13.50
C PHE A 461 -3.85 -12.43 -14.25
N GLY A 462 -3.49 -13.51 -13.54
CA GLY A 462 -3.46 -14.88 -14.07
C GLY A 462 -2.20 -15.22 -14.86
N ARG A 463 -1.13 -14.41 -14.73
CA ARG A 463 0.19 -14.67 -15.30
C ARG A 463 1.27 -14.68 -14.24
N GLU A 464 2.23 -15.60 -14.36
CA GLU A 464 3.44 -15.59 -13.55
C GLU A 464 4.49 -14.69 -14.21
N THR A 465 4.91 -13.66 -13.53
CA THR A 465 5.90 -12.72 -14.06
C THR A 465 7.34 -13.20 -13.92
N TRP A 466 7.57 -14.19 -13.05
CA TRP A 466 8.90 -14.70 -12.68
C TRP A 466 9.83 -13.64 -12.07
N THR A 467 9.27 -12.52 -11.67
CA THR A 467 10.00 -11.47 -10.99
C THR A 467 10.40 -11.94 -9.59
N MET A 468 11.58 -11.53 -9.13
CA MET A 468 12.16 -11.82 -7.83
C MET A 468 12.46 -13.31 -7.61
N GLU A 469 12.82 -13.70 -6.39
CA GLU A 469 13.49 -14.93 -6.04
C GLU A 469 12.68 -15.86 -5.15
N GLY A 470 13.18 -17.09 -4.98
CA GLY A 470 12.73 -18.02 -3.96
C GLY A 470 11.47 -18.80 -4.30
N ASP A 471 10.82 -19.29 -3.23
CA ASP A 471 9.58 -20.07 -3.25
C ASP A 471 8.66 -19.57 -2.12
N PRO A 472 8.22 -18.29 -2.21
CA PRO A 472 7.66 -17.55 -1.10
C PRO A 472 6.24 -17.98 -0.69
N SER A 473 5.50 -18.69 -1.53
CA SER A 473 4.19 -19.28 -1.17
C SER A 473 4.29 -20.25 0.02
N ILE A 474 5.43 -20.91 0.17
CA ILE A 474 5.65 -21.89 1.26
C ILE A 474 5.58 -21.22 2.64
N PRO A 475 6.39 -20.18 2.94
CA PRO A 475 6.30 -19.51 4.24
C PRO A 475 4.95 -18.83 4.46
N VAL A 476 4.30 -18.24 3.43
CA VAL A 476 2.97 -17.62 3.56
C VAL A 476 1.92 -18.61 4.05
N ILE A 477 1.75 -19.71 3.33
CA ILE A 477 0.68 -20.69 3.63
C ILE A 477 1.00 -21.45 4.91
N THR A 478 2.28 -21.77 5.14
CA THR A 478 2.74 -22.39 6.39
C THR A 478 2.46 -21.52 7.61
N ASP A 479 2.80 -20.23 7.55
CA ASP A 479 2.59 -19.28 8.64
C ASP A 479 1.10 -19.14 8.96
N THR A 480 0.27 -18.98 7.93
CA THR A 480 -1.19 -18.90 8.04
C THR A 480 -1.78 -20.14 8.72
N TRP A 481 -1.33 -21.34 8.30
CA TRP A 481 -1.76 -22.60 8.90
C TRP A 481 -1.34 -22.74 10.37
N LEU A 482 -0.09 -22.43 10.68
CA LEU A 482 0.46 -22.55 12.05
C LEU A 482 -0.18 -21.54 13.02
N LYS A 483 -0.67 -20.41 12.53
CA LYS A 483 -1.44 -19.41 13.28
C LYS A 483 -2.92 -19.73 13.43
N GLY A 484 -3.37 -20.88 12.89
CA GLY A 484 -4.69 -21.44 13.18
C GLY A 484 -5.77 -21.20 12.13
N LEU A 485 -5.51 -20.50 11.04
CA LEU A 485 -6.42 -20.42 9.90
C LEU A 485 -6.27 -21.68 9.07
N ARG A 486 -7.32 -22.48 9.00
CA ARG A 486 -7.25 -23.85 8.44
C ARG A 486 -8.36 -24.16 7.42
N ASP A 487 -9.14 -23.20 7.02
CA ASP A 487 -10.24 -23.40 6.07
C ASP A 487 -9.76 -23.32 4.62
N PHE A 488 -8.77 -24.18 4.29
CA PHE A 488 -8.22 -24.38 2.95
C PHE A 488 -7.53 -25.76 2.84
N ASP A 489 -7.31 -26.19 1.59
CA ASP A 489 -6.77 -27.53 1.28
C ASP A 489 -5.23 -27.58 1.49
N ILE A 490 -4.82 -27.80 2.72
CA ILE A 490 -3.40 -27.85 3.10
C ILE A 490 -2.67 -29.05 2.51
N GLU A 491 -3.34 -30.18 2.24
CA GLU A 491 -2.69 -31.34 1.66
C GLU A 491 -2.32 -31.11 0.19
N THR A 492 -3.18 -30.40 -0.56
CA THR A 492 -2.85 -29.94 -1.92
C THR A 492 -1.70 -28.94 -1.90
N ALA A 493 -1.69 -27.98 -0.97
CA ALA A 493 -0.57 -27.04 -0.82
C ALA A 493 0.73 -27.78 -0.46
N TYR A 494 0.68 -28.70 0.49
CA TYR A 494 1.84 -29.51 0.88
C TYR A 494 2.40 -30.32 -0.30
N LYS A 495 1.53 -30.92 -1.13
CA LYS A 495 1.94 -31.64 -2.34
C LYS A 495 2.68 -30.72 -3.32
N ALA A 496 2.18 -29.49 -3.53
CA ALA A 496 2.82 -28.49 -4.38
C ALA A 496 4.20 -28.10 -3.84
N PHE A 497 4.32 -27.82 -2.55
CA PHE A 497 5.56 -27.44 -1.87
C PHE A 497 6.61 -28.56 -1.94
N ARG A 498 6.16 -29.77 -1.69
CA ARG A 498 7.06 -30.93 -1.80
C ARG A 498 7.56 -31.13 -3.24
N ALA A 499 6.71 -30.90 -4.23
CA ALA A 499 7.10 -30.97 -5.64
C ALA A 499 8.16 -29.90 -5.98
N SER A 500 7.95 -28.64 -5.64
CA SER A 500 8.95 -27.57 -5.88
C SER A 500 10.25 -27.81 -5.10
N ALA A 501 10.18 -28.42 -3.92
CA ALA A 501 11.36 -28.71 -3.11
C ALA A 501 12.10 -30.00 -3.46
N THR A 502 11.59 -30.85 -4.39
CA THR A 502 12.18 -32.18 -4.65
C THR A 502 12.28 -32.62 -6.12
N LEU A 503 11.48 -32.02 -7.02
CA LEU A 503 11.59 -32.34 -8.45
C LEU A 503 12.93 -31.87 -9.00
N PRO A 504 13.54 -32.64 -9.94
CA PRO A 504 14.78 -32.25 -10.62
C PRO A 504 14.60 -30.87 -11.32
N GLY A 505 15.66 -30.07 -11.38
CA GLY A 505 15.64 -28.73 -11.92
C GLY A 505 15.08 -28.60 -13.35
N LYS A 506 15.36 -29.57 -14.22
CA LYS A 506 14.82 -29.65 -15.59
C LYS A 506 13.30 -29.74 -15.66
N ASP A 507 12.65 -30.24 -14.62
CA ASP A 507 11.21 -30.42 -14.50
C ASP A 507 10.60 -29.47 -13.43
N ASN A 508 11.39 -28.52 -12.91
CA ASN A 508 11.04 -27.66 -11.77
C ASN A 508 11.12 -26.18 -12.15
N ARG A 509 9.98 -25.56 -12.38
CA ARG A 509 9.92 -24.15 -12.76
C ARG A 509 10.16 -23.19 -11.58
N MET A 510 9.88 -23.63 -10.35
CA MET A 510 10.05 -22.79 -9.16
C MET A 510 11.48 -22.75 -8.66
N ARG A 511 12.20 -23.87 -8.76
CA ARG A 511 13.59 -24.03 -8.32
C ARG A 511 14.41 -24.73 -9.41
N PRO A 512 14.72 -24.08 -10.53
CA PRO A 512 15.43 -24.69 -11.67
C PRO A 512 16.88 -25.08 -11.36
N ASP A 513 17.47 -24.47 -10.33
CA ASP A 513 18.83 -24.71 -9.80
C ASP A 513 18.88 -25.71 -8.62
N ILE A 514 17.77 -26.41 -8.35
CA ILE A 514 17.60 -27.27 -7.18
C ILE A 514 18.57 -28.45 -7.16
N ASP A 515 19.03 -28.94 -8.31
CA ASP A 515 19.92 -30.11 -8.37
C ASP A 515 21.27 -29.81 -7.68
N ASP A 516 21.86 -28.66 -7.93
CA ASP A 516 23.05 -28.18 -7.22
C ASP A 516 22.77 -27.87 -5.76
N TYR A 517 21.64 -27.21 -5.46
CA TYR A 517 21.19 -26.92 -4.10
C TYR A 517 21.10 -28.20 -3.23
N ILE A 518 20.54 -29.28 -3.79
CA ILE A 518 20.45 -30.58 -3.10
C ILE A 518 21.80 -31.24 -2.96
N ALA A 519 22.57 -31.32 -4.05
CA ALA A 519 23.82 -32.09 -4.12
C ALA A 519 24.94 -31.42 -3.31
N LYS A 520 25.05 -30.10 -3.37
CA LYS A 520 26.14 -29.32 -2.76
C LYS A 520 25.75 -28.66 -1.43
N GLY A 521 24.43 -28.49 -1.19
CA GLY A 521 23.88 -27.72 -0.07
C GLY A 521 23.97 -26.20 -0.29
N TYR A 522 24.25 -25.77 -1.52
CA TYR A 522 24.26 -24.37 -1.94
C TYR A 522 24.05 -24.25 -3.45
N VAL A 523 23.64 -23.10 -3.94
CA VAL A 523 23.55 -22.74 -5.36
C VAL A 523 24.90 -22.13 -5.78
N PRO A 524 25.64 -22.69 -6.76
CA PRO A 524 26.89 -22.11 -7.19
C PRO A 524 26.72 -20.90 -8.11
N LEU A 525 27.75 -20.05 -8.17
CA LEU A 525 27.86 -19.01 -9.19
C LEU A 525 27.72 -19.60 -10.60
N GLY A 526 26.96 -18.94 -11.48
CA GLY A 526 26.67 -19.38 -12.84
C GLY A 526 25.58 -20.44 -12.93
N ALA A 527 24.92 -20.84 -11.85
CA ALA A 527 23.68 -21.58 -11.90
C ALA A 527 22.56 -20.70 -12.51
N PHE A 528 21.52 -21.36 -13.02
CA PHE A 528 20.42 -20.67 -13.70
C PHE A 528 19.71 -19.71 -12.74
N ALA A 529 19.60 -18.43 -13.16
CA ALA A 529 18.74 -17.43 -12.53
C ALA A 529 17.49 -17.20 -13.40
N GLN A 530 16.31 -17.10 -12.78
CA GLN A 530 15.05 -16.91 -13.51
C GLN A 530 14.85 -15.48 -13.98
N ASP A 531 15.43 -14.53 -13.30
CA ASP A 531 15.33 -13.11 -13.66
C ASP A 531 16.52 -12.63 -14.49
N ASN A 532 16.40 -11.48 -15.08
CA ASN A 532 17.41 -10.86 -15.90
C ASN A 532 18.46 -10.07 -15.09
N SER A 533 18.43 -10.15 -13.76
CA SER A 533 19.24 -9.32 -12.87
C SER A 533 20.65 -9.84 -12.61
N GLY A 534 21.03 -10.97 -13.22
CA GLY A 534 22.37 -11.53 -13.13
C GLY A 534 22.48 -12.77 -12.25
N ASP A 535 23.68 -13.02 -11.70
CA ASP A 535 23.93 -14.18 -10.84
C ASP A 535 23.54 -13.91 -9.39
N ASN A 536 22.43 -14.49 -8.96
CA ASN A 536 21.82 -14.28 -7.64
C ASN A 536 21.99 -15.52 -6.71
N SER A 537 22.99 -16.31 -6.91
CA SER A 537 23.15 -17.65 -6.31
C SER A 537 23.00 -17.69 -4.79
N VAL A 538 23.53 -16.71 -4.04
CA VAL A 538 23.44 -16.67 -2.56
C VAL A 538 22.04 -16.27 -2.12
N SER A 539 21.46 -15.20 -2.70
CA SER A 539 20.13 -14.74 -2.34
C SER A 539 19.05 -15.76 -2.66
N HIS A 540 19.09 -16.39 -3.84
CA HIS A 540 18.23 -17.54 -4.19
C HIS A 540 18.29 -18.67 -3.16
N ALA A 541 19.51 -19.09 -2.80
CA ALA A 541 19.67 -20.15 -1.84
C ALA A 541 19.17 -19.77 -0.44
N LEU A 542 19.31 -18.52 -0.01
CA LEU A 542 18.79 -18.04 1.28
C LEU A 542 17.26 -18.12 1.32
N GLU A 543 16.59 -17.71 0.25
CA GLU A 543 15.14 -17.85 0.11
C GLU A 543 14.71 -19.33 0.18
N TYR A 544 15.44 -20.23 -0.48
CA TYR A 544 15.15 -21.66 -0.40
C TYR A 544 15.37 -22.23 1.00
N TYR A 545 16.37 -21.77 1.76
CA TYR A 545 16.58 -22.23 3.14
C TYR A 545 15.43 -21.79 4.05
N ILE A 546 14.90 -20.58 3.88
CA ILE A 546 13.74 -20.09 4.60
C ILE A 546 12.50 -20.90 4.24
N ALA A 547 12.27 -21.15 2.95
CA ALA A 547 11.14 -21.94 2.46
C ALA A 547 11.23 -23.40 2.96
N ASP A 548 12.41 -24.03 2.90
CA ASP A 548 12.62 -25.39 3.43
C ASP A 548 12.41 -25.45 4.95
N TYR A 549 12.82 -24.43 5.70
CA TYR A 549 12.54 -24.34 7.12
C TYR A 549 11.04 -24.25 7.42
N ALA A 550 10.31 -23.39 6.70
CA ALA A 550 8.87 -23.27 6.80
C ALA A 550 8.18 -24.61 6.46
N LEU A 551 8.62 -25.27 5.37
CA LEU A 551 8.11 -26.58 4.97
C LEU A 551 8.38 -27.68 6.02
N SER A 552 9.54 -27.63 6.68
CA SER A 552 9.84 -28.51 7.81
C SER A 552 8.86 -28.33 8.97
N ASN A 553 8.50 -27.09 9.31
CA ASN A 553 7.53 -26.79 10.34
C ASN A 553 6.12 -27.29 9.98
N LEU A 554 5.72 -27.09 8.70
CA LEU A 554 4.44 -27.62 8.21
C LEU A 554 4.42 -29.14 8.21
N ALA A 555 5.49 -29.79 7.72
CA ALA A 555 5.63 -31.25 7.75
C ALA A 555 5.54 -31.80 9.18
N THR A 556 6.14 -31.11 10.15
CA THR A 556 6.02 -31.46 11.58
C THR A 556 4.58 -31.38 12.05
N ALA A 557 3.87 -30.28 11.73
CA ALA A 557 2.47 -30.09 12.10
C ALA A 557 1.52 -31.12 11.45
N LEU A 558 1.86 -31.61 10.25
CA LEU A 558 1.12 -32.64 9.51
C LEU A 558 1.57 -34.07 9.84
N GLY A 559 2.53 -34.26 10.77
CA GLY A 559 3.05 -35.57 11.17
C GLY A 559 3.97 -36.26 10.17
N LYS A 560 4.48 -35.57 9.16
CA LYS A 560 5.33 -36.09 8.08
C LYS A 560 6.82 -36.02 8.49
N LYS A 561 7.23 -36.93 9.39
CA LYS A 561 8.50 -36.86 10.13
C LYS A 561 9.76 -36.88 9.25
N ASP A 562 9.77 -37.70 8.18
CA ASP A 562 10.94 -37.81 7.29
C ASP A 562 11.17 -36.52 6.52
N ASP A 563 10.11 -35.95 5.96
CA ASP A 563 10.16 -34.67 5.25
C ASP A 563 10.53 -33.52 6.22
N ALA A 564 10.00 -33.52 7.44
CA ALA A 564 10.37 -32.55 8.47
C ALA A 564 11.89 -32.57 8.74
N ALA A 565 12.48 -33.76 8.92
CA ALA A 565 13.92 -33.91 9.14
C ALA A 565 14.74 -33.50 7.92
N LEU A 566 14.30 -33.88 6.71
CA LEU A 566 14.95 -33.55 5.45
C LEU A 566 15.05 -32.04 5.24
N PHE A 567 13.90 -31.35 5.28
CA PHE A 567 13.83 -29.91 4.99
C PHE A 567 14.49 -29.08 6.10
N TYR A 568 14.39 -29.49 7.36
CA TYR A 568 15.18 -28.88 8.44
C TYR A 568 16.69 -28.96 8.17
N LYS A 569 17.19 -30.13 7.77
CA LYS A 569 18.61 -30.30 7.44
C LYS A 569 19.05 -29.38 6.30
N ARG A 570 18.23 -29.28 5.23
CA ARG A 570 18.51 -28.41 4.08
C ARG A 570 18.54 -26.93 4.46
N SER A 571 17.61 -26.47 5.30
CA SER A 571 17.54 -25.08 5.73
C SER A 571 18.82 -24.56 6.40
N LEU A 572 19.69 -25.45 6.86
CA LEU A 572 20.97 -25.12 7.47
C LEU A 572 22.11 -24.92 6.45
N GLY A 573 21.82 -25.00 5.15
CA GLY A 573 22.81 -24.91 4.06
C GLY A 573 23.51 -23.56 3.93
N TYR A 574 22.93 -22.47 4.46
CA TYR A 574 23.53 -21.13 4.49
C TYR A 574 24.97 -21.15 5.06
N LYS A 575 25.32 -22.16 5.90
CA LYS A 575 26.66 -22.36 6.48
C LYS A 575 27.74 -22.56 5.42
N ASN A 576 27.38 -23.06 4.23
CA ASN A 576 28.30 -23.26 3.12
C ASN A 576 28.81 -21.95 2.52
N TYR A 577 28.03 -20.86 2.65
CA TYR A 577 28.43 -19.53 2.16
C TYR A 577 29.22 -18.69 3.18
N TYR A 578 29.23 -19.08 4.46
CA TYR A 578 29.88 -18.25 5.47
C TYR A 578 31.40 -18.30 5.36
N ASP A 579 32.04 -17.20 4.96
CA ASP A 579 33.49 -17.05 4.92
C ASP A 579 34.02 -16.38 6.18
N LYS A 580 34.78 -17.13 6.98
CA LYS A 580 35.37 -16.63 8.22
C LYS A 580 36.35 -15.48 8.01
N LYS A 581 37.00 -15.40 6.84
CA LYS A 581 37.95 -14.35 6.50
C LYS A 581 37.29 -12.98 6.41
N PHE A 582 36.13 -12.92 5.76
CA PHE A 582 35.32 -11.69 5.61
C PHE A 582 34.30 -11.55 6.74
N GLY A 583 33.90 -12.68 7.33
CA GLY A 583 32.85 -12.76 8.33
C GLY A 583 31.46 -12.50 7.76
N THR A 584 31.25 -12.62 6.48
CA THR A 584 30.01 -12.47 5.72
C THR A 584 29.74 -13.71 4.90
N LEU A 585 28.53 -13.80 4.34
CA LEU A 585 28.25 -14.76 3.27
C LEU A 585 29.05 -14.33 2.03
N ARG A 586 29.54 -15.32 1.27
CA ARG A 586 30.33 -15.12 0.06
C ARG A 586 29.96 -16.14 -0.98
N PRO A 587 29.79 -15.76 -2.25
CA PRO A 587 29.47 -16.69 -3.32
C PRO A 587 30.56 -17.74 -3.57
N ARG A 588 30.11 -18.91 -4.04
CA ARG A 588 31.00 -20.06 -4.37
C ARG A 588 30.76 -20.58 -5.77
N HIS A 589 31.84 -21.00 -6.43
CA HIS A 589 31.80 -21.70 -7.69
C HIS A 589 31.37 -23.17 -7.54
N ALA A 590 31.03 -23.84 -8.64
CA ALA A 590 30.59 -25.23 -8.64
C ALA A 590 31.63 -26.22 -8.11
N ASP A 591 32.93 -25.91 -8.23
CA ASP A 591 34.05 -26.69 -7.66
C ASP A 591 34.28 -26.44 -6.16
N GLY A 592 33.48 -25.55 -5.54
CA GLY A 592 33.58 -25.21 -4.15
C GLY A 592 34.56 -24.07 -3.82
N SER A 593 35.24 -23.52 -4.80
CA SER A 593 36.10 -22.34 -4.61
C SER A 593 35.28 -21.07 -4.35
N TRP A 594 35.88 -20.08 -3.67
CA TRP A 594 35.26 -18.82 -3.38
C TRP A 594 35.40 -17.83 -4.53
N LEU A 595 34.35 -17.04 -4.81
CA LEU A 595 34.44 -15.88 -5.70
C LEU A 595 35.63 -15.00 -5.31
N THR A 596 36.51 -14.67 -6.25
CA THR A 596 37.69 -13.84 -6.02
C THR A 596 37.98 -13.02 -7.29
N PRO A 597 38.15 -11.67 -7.19
CA PRO A 597 38.10 -10.85 -5.97
C PRO A 597 36.69 -10.78 -5.37
N PHE A 598 36.56 -10.31 -4.12
CA PHE A 598 35.29 -10.16 -3.42
C PHE A 598 35.36 -8.98 -2.45
N ASP A 599 34.47 -8.01 -2.61
CA ASP A 599 34.18 -6.97 -1.65
C ASP A 599 32.76 -7.18 -1.08
N PRO A 600 32.60 -7.35 0.24
CA PRO A 600 31.27 -7.55 0.83
C PRO A 600 30.33 -6.33 0.75
N LYS A 601 30.80 -5.19 0.24
CA LYS A 601 30.01 -3.98 0.02
C LYS A 601 29.54 -3.80 -1.44
N ASP A 602 30.03 -4.62 -2.36
CA ASP A 602 29.56 -4.58 -3.73
C ASP A 602 28.06 -4.83 -3.76
N GLY A 603 27.31 -4.02 -4.54
CA GLY A 603 25.84 -4.07 -4.65
C GLY A 603 25.08 -3.21 -3.65
N ALA A 604 25.76 -2.49 -2.76
CA ALA A 604 25.12 -1.63 -1.74
C ALA A 604 24.37 -0.40 -2.32
N ASP A 605 24.51 -0.14 -3.62
CA ASP A 605 23.88 0.95 -4.35
C ASP A 605 22.87 0.45 -5.40
N PHE A 606 22.27 -0.71 -5.18
CA PHE A 606 21.45 -1.44 -6.14
C PHE A 606 22.17 -1.86 -7.43
N SER A 607 23.50 -1.73 -7.50
CA SER A 607 24.25 -2.33 -8.59
C SER A 607 24.29 -3.86 -8.43
N ASN A 608 24.28 -4.58 -9.55
CA ASN A 608 24.37 -6.04 -9.52
C ASN A 608 25.71 -6.48 -8.94
N ALA A 609 25.68 -7.21 -7.83
CA ALA A 609 26.83 -7.88 -7.27
C ALA A 609 26.70 -9.39 -7.49
N PRO A 610 27.73 -10.11 -7.98
CA PRO A 610 27.62 -11.54 -8.18
C PRO A 610 27.18 -12.27 -6.90
N GLY A 611 26.10 -13.04 -7.00
CA GLY A 611 25.53 -13.83 -5.93
C GLY A 611 24.47 -13.13 -5.08
N PHE A 612 24.24 -11.83 -5.24
CA PHE A 612 23.30 -11.06 -4.44
C PHE A 612 22.34 -10.26 -5.32
N HIS A 613 21.07 -10.38 -5.06
CA HIS A 613 20.01 -9.64 -5.74
C HIS A 613 19.74 -8.33 -5.00
N GLU A 614 19.76 -7.21 -5.72
CA GLU A 614 19.44 -5.87 -5.19
C GLU A 614 20.10 -5.56 -3.84
N GLY A 615 21.34 -5.94 -3.67
CA GLY A 615 22.01 -5.71 -2.40
C GLY A 615 23.42 -6.29 -2.34
N SER A 616 24.02 -6.17 -1.17
CA SER A 616 25.37 -6.59 -0.85
C SER A 616 25.41 -7.80 0.08
N ALA A 617 26.58 -8.35 0.31
CA ALA A 617 26.77 -9.40 1.31
C ALA A 617 26.34 -8.95 2.73
N TRP A 618 26.36 -7.65 3.04
CA TRP A 618 25.90 -7.14 4.33
C TRP A 618 24.38 -7.22 4.48
N ASN A 619 23.63 -6.95 3.41
CA ASN A 619 22.16 -7.03 3.41
C ASN A 619 21.66 -8.48 3.51
N TYR A 620 22.48 -9.47 3.12
CA TYR A 620 22.11 -10.88 3.14
C TYR A 620 22.76 -11.71 4.27
N THR A 621 23.83 -11.22 4.91
CA THR A 621 24.58 -12.05 5.90
C THR A 621 23.75 -12.43 7.13
N PHE A 622 22.86 -11.57 7.59
CA PHE A 622 21.98 -11.85 8.72
C PHE A 622 20.58 -12.34 8.30
N TYR A 623 20.35 -12.50 6.99
CA TYR A 623 19.10 -13.00 6.44
C TYR A 623 18.97 -14.53 6.63
N VAL A 624 19.05 -14.94 7.89
CA VAL A 624 18.93 -16.33 8.39
C VAL A 624 18.01 -16.32 9.63
N PRO A 625 16.76 -15.84 9.50
CA PRO A 625 15.87 -15.65 10.66
C PRO A 625 15.51 -16.98 11.34
N HIS A 626 15.62 -18.10 10.63
CA HIS A 626 15.29 -19.43 11.12
C HIS A 626 16.39 -20.08 11.98
N ASP A 627 17.65 -19.62 11.92
CA ASP A 627 18.76 -20.15 12.73
C ASP A 627 19.73 -19.05 13.22
N VAL A 628 19.18 -17.95 13.78
CA VAL A 628 19.94 -16.80 14.31
C VAL A 628 21.05 -17.26 15.29
N LYS A 629 20.74 -18.20 16.19
CA LYS A 629 21.73 -18.74 17.13
C LYS A 629 22.79 -19.62 16.45
N GLY A 630 22.44 -20.31 15.39
CA GLY A 630 23.38 -21.08 14.56
C GLY A 630 24.35 -20.15 13.84
N LEU A 631 23.84 -19.08 13.24
CA LEU A 631 24.66 -18.05 12.61
C LEU A 631 25.59 -17.38 13.61
N ALA A 632 25.10 -17.08 14.82
CA ALA A 632 25.93 -16.52 15.89
C ALA A 632 27.09 -17.45 16.27
N ARG A 633 26.84 -18.77 16.35
CA ARG A 633 27.92 -19.76 16.58
C ARG A 633 28.98 -19.73 15.46
N LEU A 634 28.57 -19.61 14.21
CA LEU A 634 29.50 -19.47 13.08
C LEU A 634 30.36 -18.21 13.17
N MET A 635 29.79 -17.11 13.65
CA MET A 635 30.45 -15.82 13.83
C MET A 635 31.39 -15.76 15.05
N GLY A 636 31.47 -16.82 15.85
CA GLY A 636 32.31 -16.87 17.06
C GLY A 636 31.58 -16.57 18.36
N GLY A 637 30.25 -16.67 18.35
CA GLY A 637 29.40 -16.54 19.54
C GLY A 637 28.56 -15.27 19.56
N GLU A 638 27.71 -15.17 20.58
CA GLU A 638 26.74 -14.09 20.78
C GLU A 638 27.34 -12.68 20.71
N LYS A 639 28.45 -12.44 21.43
CA LYS A 639 29.12 -11.12 21.43
C LYS A 639 29.61 -10.71 20.04
N ALA A 640 30.18 -11.65 19.29
CA ALA A 640 30.67 -11.40 17.94
C ALA A 640 29.50 -11.09 16.99
N PHE A 641 28.41 -11.84 17.07
CA PHE A 641 27.18 -11.62 16.29
C PHE A 641 26.61 -10.23 16.57
N VAL A 642 26.33 -9.92 17.86
CA VAL A 642 25.73 -8.64 18.27
C VAL A 642 26.58 -7.45 17.84
N ASN A 643 27.91 -7.52 18.03
CA ASN A 643 28.80 -6.44 17.62
C ASN A 643 28.80 -6.27 16.10
N LYS A 644 28.77 -7.38 15.33
CA LYS A 644 28.76 -7.31 13.89
C LYS A 644 27.40 -6.80 13.36
N LEU A 645 26.31 -7.24 13.94
CA LEU A 645 24.97 -6.72 13.59
C LEU A 645 24.85 -5.23 13.92
N GLN A 646 25.43 -4.76 15.06
CA GLN A 646 25.41 -3.35 15.40
C GLN A 646 26.18 -2.50 14.37
N ARG A 647 27.28 -3.03 13.80
CA ARG A 647 28.02 -2.35 12.75
C ARG A 647 27.18 -2.10 11.50
N VAL A 648 26.22 -2.98 11.16
CA VAL A 648 25.30 -2.77 10.03
C VAL A 648 24.58 -1.43 10.17
N PHE A 649 24.14 -1.09 11.40
CA PHE A 649 23.46 0.17 11.68
C PHE A 649 24.42 1.35 11.87
N ASP A 650 25.55 1.14 12.56
CA ASP A 650 26.51 2.21 12.89
C ASP A 650 27.33 2.66 11.66
N GLU A 651 27.61 1.74 10.72
CA GLU A 651 28.37 2.01 9.49
C GLU A 651 27.45 2.29 8.28
N ASN A 652 26.14 2.43 8.49
CA ASN A 652 25.13 2.70 7.45
C ASN A 652 25.14 1.65 6.33
N LEU A 653 25.24 0.36 6.70
CA LEU A 653 25.20 -0.79 5.80
C LEU A 653 23.80 -1.43 5.75
N TYR A 654 22.88 -0.98 6.60
CA TYR A 654 21.47 -1.34 6.61
C TYR A 654 20.74 -0.61 5.49
N ASP A 655 20.00 -1.34 4.69
CA ASP A 655 19.12 -0.75 3.68
C ASP A 655 17.67 -0.73 4.19
N PRO A 656 17.14 0.44 4.56
CA PRO A 656 15.73 0.53 4.97
C PRO A 656 14.76 0.43 3.79
N ALA A 657 15.26 0.45 2.56
CA ALA A 657 14.49 0.58 1.33
C ALA A 657 14.27 -0.76 0.62
N ASN A 658 14.84 -1.87 1.13
CA ASN A 658 14.72 -3.18 0.52
C ASN A 658 14.50 -4.30 1.56
N GLU A 659 13.86 -5.38 1.14
CA GLU A 659 13.31 -6.44 1.98
C GLU A 659 14.32 -7.33 2.71
N PRO A 660 15.50 -7.66 2.17
CA PRO A 660 16.37 -8.69 2.77
C PRO A 660 16.78 -8.44 4.21
N ASP A 661 16.93 -7.19 4.62
CA ASP A 661 17.42 -6.85 5.96
C ASP A 661 16.41 -6.17 6.88
N ILE A 662 15.13 -6.00 6.46
CA ILE A 662 14.09 -5.35 7.27
C ILE A 662 13.85 -6.02 8.64
N ALA A 663 14.17 -7.30 8.80
CA ALA A 663 14.09 -8.02 10.07
C ALA A 663 15.30 -7.80 11.00
N TYR A 664 16.41 -7.24 10.51
CA TYR A 664 17.66 -7.11 11.27
C TYR A 664 17.54 -6.39 12.60
N PRO A 665 16.76 -5.30 12.74
CA PRO A 665 16.60 -4.61 14.02
C PRO A 665 16.08 -5.52 15.13
N TYR A 666 15.37 -6.58 14.81
CA TYR A 666 14.72 -7.49 15.77
C TYR A 666 15.64 -8.62 16.24
N LEU A 667 16.73 -8.90 15.52
CA LEU A 667 17.61 -10.02 15.79
C LEU A 667 18.42 -9.87 17.10
N PHE A 668 18.59 -8.67 17.62
CA PHE A 668 19.20 -8.46 18.95
C PHE A 668 18.39 -9.11 20.07
N SER A 669 17.06 -9.19 19.92
CA SER A 669 16.18 -9.77 20.93
C SER A 669 16.30 -11.29 21.11
N TYR A 670 17.08 -11.96 20.26
CA TYR A 670 17.45 -13.37 20.45
C TYR A 670 18.48 -13.58 21.57
N PHE A 671 19.12 -12.50 22.06
CA PHE A 671 20.21 -12.54 23.02
C PHE A 671 19.88 -11.74 24.26
N LYS A 672 19.91 -12.43 25.42
CA LYS A 672 19.54 -11.84 26.72
C LYS A 672 20.39 -10.62 27.06
N GLY A 673 19.75 -9.50 27.39
CA GLY A 673 20.39 -8.23 27.72
C GLY A 673 20.77 -7.37 26.51
N GLN A 674 20.42 -7.80 25.28
CA GLN A 674 20.65 -7.03 24.05
C GLN A 674 19.34 -6.47 23.46
N GLU A 675 18.21 -6.78 24.03
CA GLU A 675 16.86 -6.44 23.56
C GLU A 675 16.63 -4.92 23.46
N TRP A 676 17.33 -4.13 24.30
CA TRP A 676 17.31 -2.67 24.24
C TRP A 676 17.84 -2.13 22.90
N ARG A 677 18.70 -2.87 22.20
CA ARG A 677 19.20 -2.50 20.87
C ARG A 677 18.08 -2.59 19.84
N THR A 678 17.24 -3.64 19.88
CA THR A 678 16.02 -3.72 19.07
C THR A 678 15.16 -2.48 19.27
N GLN A 679 14.85 -2.13 20.53
CA GLN A 679 14.03 -0.96 20.86
C GLN A 679 14.64 0.34 20.35
N LYS A 680 15.96 0.50 20.48
CA LYS A 680 16.69 1.67 20.00
C LYS A 680 16.66 1.80 18.48
N GLU A 681 17.02 0.73 17.76
CA GLU A 681 17.15 0.78 16.30
C GLU A 681 15.78 0.88 15.63
N VAL A 682 14.75 0.14 16.10
CA VAL A 682 13.38 0.27 15.60
C VAL A 682 12.87 1.70 15.77
N ALA A 683 13.00 2.30 16.96
CA ALA A 683 12.58 3.67 17.19
C ALA A 683 13.33 4.67 16.28
N ARG A 684 14.65 4.48 16.10
CA ARG A 684 15.48 5.31 15.23
C ARG A 684 15.05 5.22 13.75
N LEU A 685 14.74 4.02 13.27
CA LEU A 685 14.30 3.80 11.89
C LEU A 685 12.91 4.41 11.64
N LEU A 686 11.95 4.23 12.56
CA LEU A 686 10.65 4.88 12.50
C LEU A 686 10.80 6.40 12.44
N ASP A 687 11.55 7.00 13.37
CA ASP A 687 11.75 8.45 13.43
C ASP A 687 12.47 9.01 12.19
N LYS A 688 13.36 8.23 11.56
CA LYS A 688 14.14 8.68 10.42
C LYS A 688 13.39 8.58 9.09
N TYR A 689 12.66 7.49 8.87
CA TYR A 689 12.18 7.12 7.56
C TYR A 689 10.65 7.17 7.39
N TYR A 690 9.87 6.97 8.47
CA TYR A 690 8.42 6.94 8.38
C TYR A 690 7.80 8.26 8.85
N LYS A 691 7.42 9.10 7.89
CA LYS A 691 6.98 10.49 8.12
C LYS A 691 5.64 10.78 7.46
N ASP A 692 4.95 11.82 7.92
CA ASP A 692 3.70 12.31 7.30
C ASP A 692 3.97 13.30 6.15
N THR A 693 4.88 12.91 5.25
CA THR A 693 5.31 13.69 4.08
C THR A 693 5.36 12.77 2.84
N PRO A 694 5.34 13.32 1.61
CA PRO A 694 5.39 12.50 0.40
C PRO A 694 6.61 11.55 0.33
N ASP A 695 7.73 11.88 0.98
CA ASP A 695 8.92 11.04 1.11
C ASP A 695 8.91 10.13 2.36
N GLY A 696 7.73 9.89 2.94
CA GLY A 696 7.56 9.23 4.24
C GLY A 696 7.64 7.70 4.24
N ILE A 697 8.14 7.07 3.18
CA ILE A 697 8.44 5.63 3.10
C ILE A 697 9.84 5.50 2.49
N PRO A 698 10.74 4.63 3.02
CA PRO A 698 12.15 4.64 2.66
C PRO A 698 12.51 4.07 1.28
N GLY A 699 11.65 3.28 0.66
CA GLY A 699 11.85 2.61 -0.63
C GLY A 699 10.54 2.31 -1.31
N ASN A 700 10.53 1.43 -2.31
CA ASN A 700 9.28 0.92 -2.87
C ASN A 700 8.41 0.39 -1.73
N GLU A 701 7.12 0.68 -1.78
CA GLU A 701 6.19 0.29 -0.71
C GLU A 701 5.91 -1.22 -0.73
N ASP A 702 6.04 -1.83 -1.90
CA ASP A 702 5.99 -3.25 -2.22
C ASP A 702 4.75 -3.96 -1.68
N CYS A 703 3.61 -3.51 -2.23
CA CYS A 703 2.31 -4.13 -2.00
C CYS A 703 1.94 -4.30 -0.52
N GLY A 704 2.35 -3.36 0.33
CA GLY A 704 2.04 -3.37 1.76
C GLY A 704 3.17 -3.85 2.67
N THR A 705 4.31 -4.28 2.15
CA THR A 705 5.42 -4.82 2.96
C THR A 705 6.04 -3.77 3.85
N MET A 706 6.44 -2.61 3.30
CA MET A 706 7.04 -1.53 4.08
C MET A 706 6.05 -0.91 5.07
N SER A 707 4.79 -0.78 4.66
CA SER A 707 3.73 -0.32 5.55
C SER A 707 3.43 -1.30 6.68
N SER A 708 3.44 -2.61 6.42
CA SER A 708 3.28 -3.64 7.45
C SER A 708 4.42 -3.63 8.45
N TRP A 709 5.66 -3.37 7.99
CA TRP A 709 6.80 -3.19 8.90
C TRP A 709 6.58 -2.02 9.86
N ALA A 710 6.10 -0.89 9.34
CA ALA A 710 5.78 0.28 10.15
C ALA A 710 4.68 -0.02 11.18
N ILE A 711 3.58 -0.65 10.75
CA ILE A 711 2.46 -1.01 11.64
C ILE A 711 2.93 -1.90 12.78
N PHE A 712 3.59 -3.01 12.46
CA PHE A 712 4.09 -3.94 13.47
C PHE A 712 5.08 -3.27 14.43
N SER A 713 6.01 -2.48 13.89
CA SER A 713 6.99 -1.73 14.69
C SER A 713 6.32 -0.75 15.65
N MET A 714 5.29 -0.03 15.18
CA MET A 714 4.56 0.99 15.96
C MET A 714 3.65 0.38 17.04
N ILE A 715 3.15 -0.85 16.82
CA ILE A 715 2.35 -1.56 17.85
C ILE A 715 3.19 -2.41 18.80
N GLY A 716 4.51 -2.51 18.57
CA GLY A 716 5.41 -3.22 19.46
C GLY A 716 5.56 -4.73 19.23
N LEU A 717 5.20 -5.21 18.03
CA LEU A 717 5.30 -6.61 17.60
C LEU A 717 6.08 -6.69 16.29
N TYR A 718 6.72 -7.83 15.98
CA TYR A 718 7.22 -8.12 14.64
C TYR A 718 7.37 -9.61 14.36
N PRO A 719 6.86 -10.14 13.22
CA PRO A 719 6.98 -11.55 12.83
C PRO A 719 8.33 -11.81 12.13
N ASP A 720 9.42 -11.81 12.88
CA ASP A 720 10.80 -11.81 12.38
C ASP A 720 11.26 -13.09 11.66
N CYS A 721 10.46 -14.15 11.67
CA CYS A 721 10.75 -15.42 10.99
C CYS A 721 9.47 -15.99 10.37
N PRO A 722 9.21 -15.73 9.07
CA PRO A 722 8.06 -16.29 8.35
C PRO A 722 8.03 -17.83 8.41
N GLY A 723 6.83 -18.39 8.54
CA GLY A 723 6.65 -19.83 8.76
C GLY A 723 6.89 -20.29 10.20
N GLN A 724 7.03 -19.33 11.13
CA GLN A 724 6.97 -19.55 12.58
C GLN A 724 5.85 -18.70 13.20
N PRO A 725 4.97 -19.26 14.05
CA PRO A 725 3.88 -18.50 14.65
C PRO A 725 4.33 -17.68 15.87
N TYR A 726 5.37 -16.85 15.72
CA TYR A 726 5.94 -16.05 16.80
C TYR A 726 6.05 -14.57 16.42
N TYR A 727 6.08 -13.72 17.44
CA TYR A 727 6.37 -12.29 17.34
C TYR A 727 7.51 -11.93 18.28
N THR A 728 8.42 -11.12 17.80
CA THR A 728 9.43 -10.43 18.63
C THR A 728 8.84 -9.12 19.15
N LEU A 729 9.07 -8.81 20.43
CA LEU A 729 8.51 -7.65 21.12
C LEU A 729 9.49 -6.48 21.09
N THR A 730 8.93 -5.29 20.83
CA THR A 730 9.63 -4.01 20.93
C THR A 730 8.73 -2.97 21.61
N SER A 731 9.20 -1.74 21.77
CA SER A 731 8.45 -0.69 22.45
C SER A 731 7.35 -0.12 21.55
N PRO A 732 6.07 -0.12 21.95
CA PRO A 732 5.02 0.52 21.20
C PRO A 732 5.20 2.04 21.13
N VAL A 733 4.76 2.65 20.01
CA VAL A 733 4.71 4.11 19.84
C VAL A 733 3.52 4.70 20.59
N PHE A 734 2.38 4.03 20.54
CA PHE A 734 1.12 4.48 21.13
C PHE A 734 0.97 4.05 22.59
N ASP A 735 0.18 4.78 23.36
CA ASP A 735 -0.11 4.43 24.76
C ASP A 735 -1.05 3.23 24.84
N ARG A 736 -1.98 3.13 23.89
CA ARG A 736 -2.90 2.02 23.78
C ARG A 736 -3.16 1.68 22.31
N VAL A 737 -3.13 0.40 21.99
CA VAL A 737 -3.55 -0.18 20.71
C VAL A 737 -4.60 -1.24 20.97
N THR A 738 -5.72 -1.19 20.27
CA THR A 738 -6.76 -2.22 20.31
C THR A 738 -6.90 -2.86 18.93
N LEU A 739 -6.64 -4.15 18.83
CA LEU A 739 -6.90 -4.96 17.66
C LEU A 739 -8.30 -5.57 17.80
N HIS A 740 -9.24 -5.15 16.95
CA HIS A 740 -10.62 -5.62 16.93
C HIS A 740 -10.73 -6.89 16.09
N LEU A 741 -10.44 -8.04 16.71
CA LEU A 741 -10.34 -9.31 16.00
C LEU A 741 -11.71 -9.89 15.62
N ASP A 742 -11.79 -10.51 14.44
CA ASP A 742 -12.96 -11.24 13.99
C ASP A 742 -13.23 -12.47 14.89
N LYS A 743 -14.35 -12.47 15.61
CA LYS A 743 -14.73 -13.51 16.57
C LYS A 743 -15.01 -14.87 15.93
N ARG A 744 -15.21 -14.92 14.61
CA ARG A 744 -15.36 -16.20 13.88
C ARG A 744 -14.06 -16.99 13.89
N TYR A 745 -12.92 -16.30 13.86
CA TYR A 745 -11.56 -16.86 13.84
C TYR A 745 -10.88 -16.78 15.21
N TYR A 746 -11.14 -15.71 15.97
CA TYR A 746 -10.58 -15.42 17.27
C TYR A 746 -11.69 -15.25 18.32
N PRO A 747 -12.28 -16.36 18.83
CA PRO A 747 -13.46 -16.30 19.72
C PRO A 747 -13.24 -15.49 21.00
N GLN A 748 -11.99 -15.33 21.45
CA GLN A 748 -11.64 -14.56 22.63
C GLN A 748 -11.85 -13.04 22.42
N GLY A 749 -11.90 -12.57 21.18
CA GLY A 749 -12.13 -11.17 20.82
C GLY A 749 -10.86 -10.33 20.86
N ASP A 750 -11.01 -9.05 21.16
CA ASP A 750 -9.99 -8.01 20.98
C ASP A 750 -8.70 -8.28 21.77
N ILE A 751 -7.58 -7.85 21.17
CA ILE A 751 -6.28 -7.76 21.83
C ILE A 751 -6.01 -6.29 22.15
N VAL A 752 -5.57 -6.03 23.39
CA VAL A 752 -5.15 -4.70 23.84
C VAL A 752 -3.66 -4.72 24.14
N ILE A 753 -2.94 -3.78 23.59
CA ILE A 753 -1.52 -3.53 23.87
C ILE A 753 -1.43 -2.17 24.56
N GLU A 754 -0.88 -2.13 25.75
CA GLU A 754 -0.72 -0.90 26.55
C GLU A 754 0.76 -0.59 26.78
N ALA A 755 1.14 0.68 26.70
CA ALA A 755 2.45 1.17 27.01
C ALA A 755 2.35 2.25 28.09
N ASN A 756 2.73 1.89 29.34
CA ASN A 756 2.77 2.82 30.47
C ASN A 756 4.07 3.61 30.45
N ARG A 757 3.98 4.95 30.42
CA ARG A 757 5.10 5.91 30.44
C ARG A 757 4.87 6.93 31.53
N ASP A 758 5.92 7.27 32.28
CA ASP A 758 5.88 8.39 33.22
C ASP A 758 6.18 9.72 32.53
N LEU A 759 6.95 9.68 31.44
CA LEU A 759 7.37 10.82 30.64
C LEU A 759 7.27 10.51 29.14
N ASP A 760 6.90 11.49 28.34
CA ASP A 760 6.97 11.39 26.90
C ASP A 760 8.38 11.05 26.42
N GLY A 761 8.48 10.20 25.40
CA GLY A 761 9.76 9.79 24.84
C GLY A 761 10.45 8.60 25.53
N GLN A 762 9.90 8.07 26.62
CA GLN A 762 10.36 6.81 27.18
C GLN A 762 10.12 5.68 26.19
N LYS A 763 11.17 4.94 25.85
CA LYS A 763 11.14 3.92 24.80
C LYS A 763 11.86 2.61 25.14
N PHE A 764 12.38 2.49 26.38
CA PHE A 764 13.03 1.26 26.81
C PHE A 764 12.11 0.48 27.75
N ILE A 765 11.91 -0.79 27.46
CA ILE A 765 11.05 -1.67 28.25
C ILE A 765 11.75 -1.98 29.58
N SER A 766 11.08 -1.65 30.70
CA SER A 766 11.52 -1.99 32.05
C SER A 766 10.88 -3.31 32.55
N SER A 767 9.61 -3.55 32.18
CA SER A 767 8.91 -4.79 32.45
C SER A 767 7.74 -5.01 31.49
N MET A 768 7.29 -6.26 31.40
CA MET A 768 6.16 -6.64 30.57
C MET A 768 5.24 -7.64 31.28
N SER A 769 3.96 -7.67 30.89
CA SER A 769 3.02 -8.73 31.28
C SER A 769 2.10 -9.09 30.12
N LEU A 770 1.64 -10.33 30.08
CA LEU A 770 0.64 -10.83 29.11
C LEU A 770 -0.46 -11.55 29.87
N GLY A 771 -1.72 -11.12 29.70
CA GLY A 771 -2.86 -11.65 30.44
C GLY A 771 -2.69 -11.57 31.96
N GLY A 772 -2.09 -10.47 32.46
CA GLY A 772 -1.78 -10.24 33.88
C GLY A 772 -0.59 -11.04 34.43
N LYS A 773 0.05 -11.89 33.61
CA LYS A 773 1.23 -12.66 34.05
C LYS A 773 2.51 -11.99 33.60
N LYS A 774 3.50 -11.88 34.48
CA LYS A 774 4.83 -11.31 34.17
C LYS A 774 5.46 -12.05 32.99
N LEU A 775 5.94 -11.29 32.01
CA LEU A 775 6.66 -11.79 30.86
C LEU A 775 8.14 -11.36 30.97
N SER A 776 9.06 -12.34 30.88
CA SER A 776 10.51 -12.10 31.01
C SER A 776 11.27 -12.38 29.71
N ARG A 777 10.57 -12.65 28.60
CA ARG A 777 11.13 -12.90 27.28
C ARG A 777 10.53 -11.95 26.25
N TYR A 778 11.28 -11.67 25.20
CA TYR A 778 10.90 -10.74 24.13
C TYR A 778 10.40 -11.45 22.88
N ARG A 779 10.00 -12.71 22.98
CA ARG A 779 9.32 -13.47 21.92
C ARG A 779 8.12 -14.20 22.50
N ILE A 780 6.96 -14.07 21.83
CA ILE A 780 5.70 -14.73 22.20
C ILE A 780 5.10 -15.42 20.98
N SER A 781 4.38 -16.50 21.19
CA SER A 781 3.66 -17.15 20.08
C SER A 781 2.35 -16.41 19.78
N HIS A 782 1.83 -16.63 18.57
CA HIS A 782 0.52 -16.14 18.15
C HIS A 782 -0.60 -16.66 19.10
N ASP A 783 -0.52 -17.93 19.48
CA ASP A 783 -1.46 -18.54 20.45
C ASP A 783 -1.39 -17.87 21.83
N GLU A 784 -0.19 -17.55 22.31
CA GLU A 784 -0.03 -16.82 23.59
C GLU A 784 -0.63 -15.42 23.51
N LEU A 785 -0.40 -14.71 22.40
CA LEU A 785 -0.92 -13.35 22.20
C LEU A 785 -2.45 -13.36 22.14
N THR A 786 -3.03 -14.25 21.34
CA THR A 786 -4.49 -14.32 21.11
C THR A 786 -5.26 -14.84 22.33
N ARG A 787 -4.66 -15.71 23.15
CA ARG A 787 -5.24 -16.16 24.45
C ARG A 787 -5.01 -15.16 25.57
N GLY A 788 -3.82 -14.54 25.62
CA GLY A 788 -3.46 -13.59 26.68
C GLY A 788 -4.17 -12.26 26.54
N ARG A 789 -4.36 -11.77 25.35
CA ARG A 789 -5.15 -10.60 24.89
C ARG A 789 -4.76 -9.24 25.45
N HIS A 790 -4.12 -9.16 26.59
CA HIS A 790 -3.72 -7.92 27.24
C HIS A 790 -2.20 -7.92 27.44
N LEU A 791 -1.49 -7.27 26.55
CA LEU A 791 -0.04 -7.12 26.57
C LEU A 791 0.30 -5.73 27.13
N VAL A 792 1.00 -5.68 28.25
CA VAL A 792 1.35 -4.43 28.91
C VAL A 792 2.86 -4.26 28.92
N PHE A 793 3.32 -3.12 28.46
CA PHE A 793 4.71 -2.65 28.54
C PHE A 793 4.82 -1.52 29.55
N ASN A 794 5.75 -1.61 30.48
CA ASN A 794 6.16 -0.47 31.30
C ASN A 794 7.47 0.06 30.75
N LEU A 795 7.49 1.33 30.33
CA LEU A 795 8.61 1.95 29.65
C LEU A 795 9.40 2.85 30.62
N LYS A 796 10.70 3.09 30.29
CA LYS A 796 11.60 3.97 31.06
C LYS A 796 12.47 4.80 30.11
#